data_8a0ed380266b5657b48687e17a147486
#
_entry.id   8a0ed380266b5657b48687e17a147486
#
_cell.length_a   1.000
_cell.length_b   1.000
_cell.length_c   1.000
_cell.angle_alpha   90.00
_cell.angle_beta   90.00
_cell.angle_gamma   90.00
#
_symmetry.space_group_name_H-M   'P 1'
#
loop_
_entity.id
_entity.type
_entity.pdbx_description
1 polymer ?
#
loop_
_entity_poly.entity_id
_entity_poly.type
_entity_poly.pdbx_seq_one_letter_code
_entity_poly.pdbx_strand_id
1 'polypeptide(L)'
;MKRGKKLFTYLLVLVMLLANTVTGVAAELDEPLQEATQIVHEDGSGLLSEGGLLEASDAVADSSYDHSHDTAIVAAMEKLQDTIDVTGYGLTRTNVGDVIHGILNMNPQLFYVSGGFRYYLDNQSNVTKLIITYNYTKAQITSMKAEIDAEVAKMEAAIDTTGLSDVEIALAYHDYLVTDVTYDYENYLSNSLSSDDYNIYGTLVKKKAVCQGYALTFMYLMKRQNIVCGYVSSEAANHAWNAVYLNNQWYHMDATWDDPTWDNLGRVKHTYFMISDATLLSLDSDRTDYVTSVPYGYTYTKATDSRYESGFWSGVQTYMYPYNGNWYYLDGAYVAADRSAKYQISKYNYASQTTTCLYGPAYAKWTTADNGVWTAYFGRMAARNGVIYFSTPTTIEQYSISTGTTKTIFTLPSGTVKGTYIYGLGFIDGDLCYVTADTANYKGQETYNKVSLCTSHVYGAVQTINPTYEQAGKKYHVCKTCGYSEDIENLPKLVKVSTITIVGGKKTMTVGESYTVEDLRVVPDNAANKAVAWTSSNPSVASIDTNGTVTAKAAGTATITATAKDGQGAKDSFVMTVKKADSSETPDPDPNPNPDPNPDPTPNPDPTPTPNPTPTPDPTPSQPVTPAVTVRYTTHVQTFGWQGNENDAKTWFTNGAMAGTSGKAKRLEGIKIRVTGNDNLGIQYTTHCQSYGWLPWSANGEMNGTEGEAKRLEAIKIQLTGSDAGNTMYIIACMRKATVGSAG
;
A
#
# COMPACT_ATOMS: atom_id res chain seq x y z
N MET A 1 -0.39 23.07 -32.00
CA MET A 1 -0.70 23.41 -30.60
C MET A 1 0.01 22.42 -29.68
N LYS A 2 1.33 22.52 -29.57
CA LYS A 2 2.18 21.67 -28.71
C LYS A 2 3.01 22.61 -27.85
N ARG A 3 2.63 22.86 -26.64
CA ARG A 3 3.40 23.40 -25.51
C ARG A 3 2.44 23.88 -24.42
N GLY A 4 2.11 23.04 -23.43
CA GLY A 4 1.23 23.45 -22.33
C GLY A 4 0.83 22.35 -21.34
N LYS A 5 1.53 21.22 -21.27
CA LYS A 5 1.19 20.13 -20.32
C LYS A 5 2.28 19.80 -19.29
N LYS A 6 3.21 20.68 -19.04
CA LYS A 6 4.19 20.47 -17.97
C LYS A 6 3.93 21.48 -16.86
N LEU A 7 3.40 21.08 -15.74
CA LEU A 7 3.47 21.70 -14.39
C LEU A 7 2.22 21.43 -13.54
N PHE A 8 2.11 20.32 -12.82
CA PHE A 8 0.93 20.19 -11.93
C PHE A 8 0.99 19.17 -10.77
N THR A 9 2.02 19.02 -9.99
CA THR A 9 1.97 17.95 -8.96
C THR A 9 2.47 18.28 -7.53
N TYR A 10 2.72 19.52 -7.15
CA TYR A 10 3.48 19.80 -5.90
C TYR A 10 2.71 20.26 -4.66
N LEU A 11 1.39 20.33 -4.63
CA LEU A 11 0.70 20.95 -3.47
C LEU A 11 0.17 19.98 -2.40
N LEU A 12 0.04 18.69 -2.69
CA LEU A 12 -0.58 17.74 -1.73
C LEU A 12 0.42 17.04 -0.80
N VAL A 13 1.65 16.88 -1.22
CA VAL A 13 2.70 16.21 -0.43
C VAL A 13 3.11 17.03 0.81
N LEU A 14 2.99 18.34 0.74
CA LEU A 14 3.34 19.26 1.84
C LEU A 14 2.52 19.05 3.11
N VAL A 15 1.28 18.60 2.96
CA VAL A 15 0.34 18.47 4.09
C VAL A 15 0.51 17.18 4.85
N MET A 16 0.91 16.09 4.20
CA MET A 16 1.11 14.80 4.87
C MET A 16 2.49 14.65 5.51
N LEU A 17 3.52 15.32 4.99
CA LEU A 17 4.88 15.27 5.55
C LEU A 17 5.02 16.04 6.87
N LEU A 18 4.23 17.10 7.09
CA LEU A 18 4.27 17.87 8.34
C LEU A 18 3.57 17.19 9.52
N ALA A 19 2.69 16.22 9.28
CA ALA A 19 1.99 15.48 10.34
C ALA A 19 2.81 14.29 10.90
N ASN A 20 3.78 13.78 10.17
CA ASN A 20 4.51 12.56 10.53
C ASN A 20 5.94 12.77 11.08
N THR A 21 6.45 14.00 11.11
CA THR A 21 7.84 14.25 11.51
C THR A 21 8.06 14.56 13.01
N VAL A 22 7.02 14.54 13.86
CA VAL A 22 7.13 14.98 15.25
C VAL A 22 6.99 13.85 16.29
N THR A 23 6.88 12.59 15.92
CA THR A 23 6.84 11.47 16.88
C THR A 23 8.04 10.52 16.82
N GLY A 24 9.19 11.00 16.43
CA GLY A 24 10.45 10.28 16.60
C GLY A 24 10.99 10.52 18.01
N VAL A 25 10.60 9.71 18.99
CA VAL A 25 11.32 9.59 20.27
C VAL A 25 12.71 9.05 19.94
N ALA A 26 13.75 9.86 20.17
CA ALA A 26 15.11 9.41 20.19
C ALA A 26 15.25 8.33 21.28
N ALA A 27 15.34 7.08 20.89
CA ALA A 27 15.87 6.06 21.77
C ALA A 27 17.35 6.36 21.93
N GLU A 28 17.78 6.67 23.14
CA GLU A 28 19.19 6.71 23.52
C GLU A 28 19.83 5.37 23.15
N LEU A 29 20.68 5.39 22.15
CA LEU A 29 21.63 4.31 21.87
C LEU A 29 22.87 4.58 22.70
N ASP A 30 22.92 3.97 23.89
CA ASP A 30 24.14 3.86 24.70
C ASP A 30 25.08 2.83 24.06
N GLU A 31 25.89 3.27 23.12
CA GLU A 31 27.20 2.71 22.76
C GLU A 31 27.93 3.78 21.92
N PRO A 32 29.21 4.08 22.19
CA PRO A 32 29.93 5.03 21.37
C PRO A 32 30.18 4.42 19.98
N LEU A 33 29.46 4.92 18.98
CA LEU A 33 29.72 4.62 17.59
C LEU A 33 31.09 5.17 17.21
N GLN A 34 32.08 4.30 17.16
CA GLN A 34 33.36 4.64 16.55
C GLN A 34 33.15 4.85 15.05
N GLU A 35 33.36 6.09 14.61
CA GLU A 35 33.68 6.50 13.23
C GLU A 35 32.61 6.43 12.15
N ALA A 36 31.41 6.96 12.39
CA ALA A 36 30.60 7.48 11.27
C ALA A 36 30.67 9.00 11.27
N THR A 37 31.42 9.59 10.36
CA THR A 37 31.73 11.00 10.37
C THR A 37 30.65 11.90 9.81
N GLN A 38 29.64 11.35 9.10
CA GLN A 38 28.56 12.15 8.51
C GLN A 38 27.28 11.34 8.30
N ILE A 39 26.14 11.88 8.73
CA ILE A 39 24.81 11.42 8.33
C ILE A 39 24.40 12.23 7.10
N VAL A 40 24.09 11.57 5.99
CA VAL A 40 23.56 12.19 4.80
C VAL A 40 22.13 11.74 4.61
N HIS A 41 21.24 12.66 4.25
CA HIS A 41 19.84 12.38 3.96
C HIS A 41 19.64 12.33 2.44
N GLU A 42 19.18 11.18 1.96
CA GLU A 42 18.54 11.07 0.66
C GLU A 42 17.03 11.13 0.91
N ASP A 43 16.35 12.09 0.33
CA ASP A 43 14.93 12.31 0.57
C ASP A 43 14.00 11.49 -0.33
N GLY A 44 14.57 10.65 -1.20
CA GLY A 44 13.82 9.82 -2.14
C GLY A 44 12.98 10.62 -3.13
N SER A 45 13.26 11.93 -3.26
CA SER A 45 12.54 12.80 -4.19
C SER A 45 12.67 12.37 -5.64
N GLY A 46 13.65 11.53 -5.96
CA GLY A 46 13.79 10.87 -7.27
C GLY A 46 12.78 9.73 -7.49
N LEU A 47 12.23 9.12 -6.43
CA LEU A 47 11.22 8.05 -6.55
C LEU A 47 9.83 8.56 -6.88
N LEU A 48 9.52 9.78 -6.53
CA LEU A 48 8.23 10.42 -6.71
C LEU A 48 8.40 11.71 -7.52
N SER A 49 9.08 11.63 -8.67
CA SER A 49 9.11 12.77 -9.57
C SER A 49 7.70 13.03 -10.11
N GLU A 50 7.36 14.29 -10.19
CA GLU A 50 6.14 14.87 -10.79
C GLU A 50 5.05 13.88 -11.24
N GLY A 51 4.33 13.28 -10.31
CA GLY A 51 3.24 12.35 -10.63
C GLY A 51 3.37 11.00 -9.94
N GLY A 52 4.39 10.80 -9.10
CA GLY A 52 4.55 9.57 -8.32
C GLY A 52 5.06 8.37 -9.11
N LEU A 53 5.57 8.57 -10.32
CA LEU A 53 6.24 7.52 -11.06
C LEU A 53 7.58 7.19 -10.39
N LEU A 54 7.82 5.91 -10.16
CA LEU A 54 9.17 5.42 -9.95
C LEU A 54 9.90 5.60 -11.29
N GLU A 55 10.93 6.46 -11.31
CA GLU A 55 11.80 6.50 -12.48
C GLU A 55 12.50 5.15 -12.57
N ALA A 56 12.50 4.55 -13.77
CA ALA A 56 13.45 3.50 -14.04
C ALA A 56 14.81 4.18 -13.95
N SER A 57 15.62 3.81 -12.96
CA SER A 57 16.98 4.27 -12.93
C SER A 57 17.59 3.88 -14.27
N ASP A 58 18.27 4.83 -14.93
CA ASP A 58 19.23 4.45 -15.94
C ASP A 58 20.18 3.45 -15.27
N ALA A 59 19.87 2.17 -15.39
CA ALA A 59 20.82 1.12 -15.10
C ALA A 59 21.90 1.13 -16.18
N VAL A 60 22.47 2.30 -16.42
CA VAL A 60 23.87 2.41 -16.78
C VAL A 60 24.54 1.91 -15.52
N ALA A 61 24.75 0.59 -15.51
CA ALA A 61 25.47 -0.09 -14.50
C ALA A 61 26.60 0.81 -14.03
N ASP A 62 26.46 1.44 -12.86
CA ASP A 62 27.64 1.82 -12.14
C ASP A 62 28.38 0.51 -11.95
N SER A 63 29.39 0.28 -12.80
CA SER A 63 30.15 -0.96 -12.88
C SER A 63 30.89 -1.26 -11.58
N SER A 64 30.70 -0.46 -10.55
CA SER A 64 31.31 -0.55 -9.23
C SER A 64 30.42 -1.24 -8.19
N TYR A 65 29.09 -1.29 -8.36
CA TYR A 65 28.20 -1.95 -7.42
C TYR A 65 27.95 -3.42 -7.82
N ASP A 66 28.11 -4.32 -6.88
CA ASP A 66 27.79 -5.74 -7.07
C ASP A 66 26.34 -6.05 -6.68
N HIS A 67 25.46 -6.13 -7.66
CA HIS A 67 24.05 -6.48 -7.50
C HIS A 67 23.78 -7.86 -6.86
N SER A 68 24.81 -8.68 -6.62
CA SER A 68 24.67 -9.92 -5.82
C SER A 68 24.22 -9.62 -4.39
N HIS A 69 24.43 -8.40 -3.89
CA HIS A 69 24.02 -7.93 -2.57
C HIS A 69 22.54 -7.50 -2.49
N ASP A 70 21.85 -7.27 -3.61
CA ASP A 70 20.45 -6.82 -3.64
C ASP A 70 19.55 -7.73 -2.82
N THR A 71 19.72 -9.06 -2.94
CA THR A 71 18.94 -10.04 -2.19
C THR A 71 19.06 -9.87 -0.67
N ALA A 72 20.25 -9.49 -0.18
CA ALA A 72 20.47 -9.28 1.24
C ALA A 72 19.78 -8.02 1.74
N ILE A 73 19.82 -6.94 0.94
CA ILE A 73 19.12 -5.66 1.25
C ILE A 73 17.61 -5.89 1.24
N VAL A 74 17.07 -6.55 0.21
CA VAL A 74 15.63 -6.90 0.12
C VAL A 74 15.21 -7.74 1.32
N ALA A 75 15.97 -8.78 1.69
CA ALA A 75 15.64 -9.63 2.83
C ALA A 75 15.67 -8.89 4.17
N ALA A 76 16.52 -7.87 4.32
CA ALA A 76 16.55 -7.00 5.50
C ALA A 76 15.30 -6.08 5.54
N MET A 77 14.92 -5.49 4.41
CA MET A 77 13.69 -4.69 4.29
C MET A 77 12.43 -5.54 4.53
N GLU A 78 12.38 -6.77 4.05
CA GLU A 78 11.27 -7.70 4.30
C GLU A 78 11.14 -8.09 5.78
N LYS A 79 12.25 -8.13 6.51
CA LYS A 79 12.29 -8.32 7.98
C LYS A 79 11.99 -7.03 8.75
N LEU A 80 11.73 -5.93 8.06
CA LEU A 80 11.46 -4.61 8.64
C LEU A 80 12.61 -4.14 9.55
N GLN A 81 13.84 -4.27 9.07
CA GLN A 81 15.02 -3.74 9.74
C GLN A 81 15.13 -2.24 9.45
N ASP A 82 15.14 -1.41 10.49
CA ASP A 82 15.30 0.05 10.36
C ASP A 82 16.73 0.45 9.94
N THR A 83 17.70 -0.40 10.24
CA THR A 83 19.12 -0.19 9.91
C THR A 83 19.68 -1.43 9.25
N ILE A 84 20.29 -1.27 8.07
CA ILE A 84 20.92 -2.34 7.30
C ILE A 84 22.41 -2.03 7.18
N ASP A 85 23.26 -2.95 7.65
CA ASP A 85 24.70 -2.85 7.44
C ASP A 85 25.02 -3.27 5.99
N VAL A 86 25.63 -2.36 5.24
CA VAL A 86 26.02 -2.55 3.84
C VAL A 86 27.52 -2.33 3.62
N THR A 87 28.29 -2.41 4.71
CA THR A 87 29.74 -2.24 4.67
C THR A 87 30.38 -3.23 3.68
N GLY A 88 31.09 -2.71 2.73
CA GLY A 88 31.77 -3.52 1.70
C GLY A 88 30.89 -3.95 0.53
N TYR A 89 29.64 -3.51 0.42
CA TYR A 89 28.76 -3.81 -0.71
C TYR A 89 29.08 -2.99 -1.97
N GLY A 90 29.97 -2.01 -1.91
CA GLY A 90 30.31 -1.14 -3.05
C GLY A 90 29.34 0.04 -3.23
N LEU A 91 28.45 0.27 -2.25
CA LEU A 91 27.61 1.46 -2.24
C LEU A 91 28.44 2.68 -1.88
N THR A 92 28.25 3.75 -2.64
CA THR A 92 28.91 5.04 -2.49
C THR A 92 27.88 6.16 -2.42
N ARG A 93 28.30 7.34 -2.02
CA ARG A 93 27.43 8.53 -2.05
C ARG A 93 26.82 8.80 -3.44
N THR A 94 27.49 8.40 -4.52
CA THR A 94 27.06 8.71 -5.89
C THR A 94 26.13 7.67 -6.50
N ASN A 95 26.13 6.42 -6.00
CA ASN A 95 25.32 5.34 -6.59
C ASN A 95 24.22 4.82 -5.67
N VAL A 96 24.23 5.14 -4.37
CA VAL A 96 23.29 4.58 -3.40
C VAL A 96 21.84 4.90 -3.74
N GLY A 97 21.54 6.09 -4.25
CA GLY A 97 20.21 6.49 -4.70
C GLY A 97 19.70 5.57 -5.78
N ASP A 98 20.40 5.49 -6.90
CA ASP A 98 20.03 4.67 -8.06
C ASP A 98 19.92 3.18 -7.71
N VAL A 99 20.84 2.66 -6.90
CA VAL A 99 20.81 1.26 -6.48
C VAL A 99 19.56 0.96 -5.62
N ILE A 100 19.28 1.77 -4.61
CA ILE A 100 18.11 1.53 -3.73
C ILE A 100 16.80 1.70 -4.51
N HIS A 101 16.71 2.71 -5.38
CA HIS A 101 15.55 2.90 -6.24
C HIS A 101 15.38 1.73 -7.22
N GLY A 102 16.47 1.25 -7.82
CA GLY A 102 16.46 0.05 -8.65
C GLY A 102 15.98 -1.20 -7.90
N ILE A 103 16.45 -1.38 -6.65
CA ILE A 103 15.97 -2.48 -5.78
C ILE A 103 14.46 -2.36 -5.52
N LEU A 104 13.95 -1.18 -5.19
CA LEU A 104 12.52 -0.98 -4.93
C LEU A 104 11.68 -1.20 -6.18
N ASN A 105 12.11 -0.70 -7.35
CA ASN A 105 11.44 -0.92 -8.64
C ASN A 105 11.31 -2.41 -8.97
N MET A 106 12.36 -3.20 -8.70
CA MET A 106 12.38 -4.62 -9.02
C MET A 106 11.75 -5.52 -7.94
N ASN A 107 11.30 -4.94 -6.82
CA ASN A 107 10.73 -5.67 -5.70
C ASN A 107 9.40 -5.06 -5.22
N PRO A 108 8.32 -5.13 -6.03
CA PRO A 108 7.02 -4.53 -5.72
C PRO A 108 6.41 -4.98 -4.39
N GLN A 109 6.83 -6.15 -3.88
CA GLN A 109 6.41 -6.64 -2.56
C GLN A 109 6.89 -5.73 -1.41
N LEU A 110 7.82 -4.80 -1.66
CA LEU A 110 8.31 -3.80 -0.71
C LEU A 110 7.48 -2.50 -0.74
N PHE A 111 6.26 -2.53 -1.21
CA PHE A 111 5.33 -1.39 -1.36
C PHE A 111 5.20 -0.49 -0.12
N TYR A 112 5.56 -1.00 1.04
CA TYR A 112 5.50 -0.33 2.33
C TYR A 112 6.81 0.40 2.71
N VAL A 113 7.87 0.24 1.93
CA VAL A 113 9.13 0.96 2.13
C VAL A 113 8.97 2.38 1.59
N SER A 114 9.38 3.38 2.38
CA SER A 114 9.42 4.76 1.90
C SER A 114 10.45 4.91 0.80
N GLY A 115 10.16 5.73 -0.20
CA GLY A 115 11.14 6.16 -1.19
C GLY A 115 12.30 6.97 -0.60
N GLY A 116 12.08 7.61 0.55
CA GLY A 116 13.12 8.34 1.27
C GLY A 116 13.88 7.45 2.25
N PHE A 117 15.20 7.52 2.21
CA PHE A 117 16.09 6.80 3.13
C PHE A 117 17.27 7.68 3.53
N ARG A 118 18.01 7.26 4.56
CA ARG A 118 19.24 7.91 5.04
C ARG A 118 20.37 6.90 5.04
N TYR A 119 21.60 7.37 5.06
CA TYR A 119 22.76 6.48 5.12
C TYR A 119 23.94 7.09 5.87
N TYR A 120 24.86 6.23 6.30
CA TYR A 120 26.12 6.63 6.92
C TYR A 120 27.25 6.44 5.92
N LEU A 121 28.19 7.37 5.91
CA LEU A 121 29.40 7.33 5.11
C LEU A 121 30.64 7.10 5.97
N ASP A 122 31.61 6.36 5.44
CA ASP A 122 32.97 6.34 5.95
C ASP A 122 33.78 7.54 5.44
N ASN A 123 35.06 7.63 5.85
CA ASN A 123 35.97 8.69 5.42
C ASN A 123 36.33 8.64 3.93
N GLN A 124 35.95 7.58 3.21
CA GLN A 124 36.22 7.37 1.79
C GLN A 124 34.97 7.57 0.93
N SER A 125 33.87 8.06 1.53
CA SER A 125 32.55 8.23 0.92
C SER A 125 31.84 6.92 0.52
N ASN A 126 32.22 5.79 1.12
CA ASN A 126 31.47 4.53 0.99
C ASN A 126 30.31 4.53 1.98
N VAL A 127 29.19 3.98 1.55
CA VAL A 127 28.02 3.79 2.43
C VAL A 127 28.26 2.55 3.30
N THR A 128 28.15 2.73 4.62
CA THR A 128 28.33 1.65 5.59
C THR A 128 27.01 1.13 6.14
N LYS A 129 26.00 2.01 6.27
CA LYS A 129 24.69 1.65 6.78
C LYS A 129 23.60 2.38 6.02
N LEU A 130 22.46 1.73 5.80
CA LEU A 130 21.22 2.32 5.33
C LEU A 130 20.25 2.44 6.49
N ILE A 131 19.54 3.57 6.59
CA ILE A 131 18.46 3.81 7.53
C ILE A 131 17.16 3.84 6.73
N ILE A 132 16.36 2.79 6.86
CA ILE A 132 15.14 2.58 6.09
C ILE A 132 13.95 3.12 6.86
N THR A 133 13.06 3.81 6.17
CA THR A 133 11.78 4.29 6.69
C THR A 133 10.64 3.47 6.09
N TYR A 134 9.65 3.13 6.91
CA TYR A 134 8.47 2.38 6.49
C TYR A 134 7.23 3.26 6.60
N ASN A 135 6.39 3.26 5.56
CA ASN A 135 5.18 4.10 5.50
C ASN A 135 4.07 3.65 6.46
N TYR A 136 4.15 2.41 6.96
CA TYR A 136 3.14 1.79 7.80
C TYR A 136 3.78 1.10 9.00
N THR A 137 3.01 0.91 10.06
CA THR A 137 3.44 0.10 11.20
C THR A 137 3.59 -1.37 10.82
N LYS A 138 4.41 -2.11 11.55
CA LYS A 138 4.62 -3.55 11.34
C LYS A 138 3.31 -4.35 11.30
N ALA A 139 2.35 -4.01 12.16
CA ALA A 139 1.03 -4.65 12.20
C ALA A 139 0.22 -4.36 10.91
N GLN A 140 0.24 -3.11 10.43
CA GLN A 140 -0.40 -2.74 9.18
C GLN A 140 0.23 -3.46 7.98
N ILE A 141 1.57 -3.49 7.90
CA ILE A 141 2.29 -4.19 6.83
C ILE A 141 1.90 -5.68 6.80
N THR A 142 1.83 -6.32 7.97
CA THR A 142 1.42 -7.73 8.07
C THR A 142 -0.01 -7.94 7.56
N SER A 143 -0.95 -7.05 7.92
CA SER A 143 -2.33 -7.11 7.43
C SER A 143 -2.40 -6.92 5.92
N MET A 144 -1.75 -5.87 5.40
CA MET A 144 -1.75 -5.53 3.98
C MET A 144 -1.14 -6.65 3.12
N LYS A 145 -0.06 -7.28 3.57
CA LYS A 145 0.50 -8.47 2.90
C LYS A 145 -0.48 -9.63 2.84
N ALA A 146 -1.18 -9.91 3.94
CA ALA A 146 -2.19 -10.97 3.98
C ALA A 146 -3.40 -10.67 3.06
N GLU A 147 -3.78 -9.40 2.91
CA GLU A 147 -4.82 -8.97 1.98
C GLU A 147 -4.36 -9.14 0.52
N ILE A 148 -3.13 -8.76 0.18
CA ILE A 148 -2.52 -9.01 -1.14
C ILE A 148 -2.52 -10.51 -1.44
N ASP A 149 -2.02 -11.34 -0.51
CA ASP A 149 -1.95 -12.79 -0.69
C ASP A 149 -3.33 -13.41 -0.91
N ALA A 150 -4.36 -12.91 -0.22
CA ALA A 150 -5.74 -13.35 -0.40
C ALA A 150 -6.29 -12.99 -1.79
N GLU A 151 -6.02 -11.79 -2.29
CA GLU A 151 -6.46 -11.37 -3.64
C GLU A 151 -5.71 -12.14 -4.74
N VAL A 152 -4.40 -12.35 -4.57
CA VAL A 152 -3.61 -13.17 -5.51
C VAL A 152 -4.11 -14.61 -5.52
N ALA A 153 -4.43 -15.20 -4.37
CA ALA A 153 -4.99 -16.54 -4.30
C ALA A 153 -6.36 -16.67 -5.00
N LYS A 154 -7.20 -15.62 -4.93
CA LYS A 154 -8.46 -15.57 -5.70
C LYS A 154 -8.21 -15.53 -7.21
N MET A 155 -7.24 -14.71 -7.65
CA MET A 155 -6.82 -14.61 -9.04
C MET A 155 -6.27 -15.96 -9.55
N GLU A 156 -5.32 -16.56 -8.84
CA GLU A 156 -4.73 -17.86 -9.17
C GLU A 156 -5.79 -18.99 -9.21
N ALA A 157 -6.81 -18.92 -8.37
CA ALA A 157 -7.93 -19.87 -8.41
C ALA A 157 -8.91 -19.64 -9.58
N ALA A 158 -8.96 -18.42 -10.10
CA ALA A 158 -9.82 -18.06 -11.23
C ALA A 158 -9.15 -18.36 -12.59
N ILE A 159 -7.83 -18.36 -12.65
CA ILE A 159 -7.03 -18.59 -13.85
C ILE A 159 -6.49 -20.02 -13.82
N ASP A 160 -6.99 -20.88 -14.72
CA ASP A 160 -6.40 -22.21 -14.94
C ASP A 160 -5.17 -22.08 -15.85
N THR A 161 -3.98 -22.07 -15.24
CA THR A 161 -2.70 -21.99 -15.99
C THR A 161 -2.20 -23.36 -16.45
N THR A 162 -2.93 -24.44 -16.21
CA THR A 162 -2.49 -25.81 -16.52
C THR A 162 -2.29 -26.00 -18.02
N GLY A 163 -1.07 -26.22 -18.44
CA GLY A 163 -0.70 -26.45 -19.84
C GLY A 163 -0.63 -25.22 -20.71
N LEU A 164 -0.75 -24.02 -20.13
CA LEU A 164 -0.50 -22.75 -20.83
C LEU A 164 1.00 -22.51 -21.00
N SER A 165 1.40 -21.91 -22.11
CA SER A 165 2.73 -21.38 -22.33
C SER A 165 2.93 -20.05 -21.60
N ASP A 166 4.18 -19.59 -21.44
CA ASP A 166 4.47 -18.35 -20.72
C ASP A 166 3.74 -17.13 -21.29
N VAL A 167 3.58 -17.03 -22.63
CA VAL A 167 2.82 -15.94 -23.25
C VAL A 167 1.33 -16.04 -22.95
N GLU A 168 0.79 -17.25 -22.89
CA GLU A 168 -0.61 -17.49 -22.54
C GLU A 168 -0.86 -17.22 -21.05
N ILE A 169 0.07 -17.57 -20.16
CA ILE A 169 0.01 -17.19 -18.75
C ILE A 169 0.01 -15.66 -18.64
N ALA A 170 0.91 -14.98 -19.33
CA ALA A 170 0.95 -13.53 -19.37
C ALA A 170 -0.37 -12.91 -19.87
N LEU A 171 -0.98 -13.48 -20.92
CA LEU A 171 -2.28 -13.05 -21.43
C LEU A 171 -3.40 -13.20 -20.40
N ALA A 172 -3.46 -14.34 -19.72
CA ALA A 172 -4.49 -14.58 -18.71
C ALA A 172 -4.41 -13.62 -17.54
N TYR A 173 -3.19 -13.31 -17.07
CA TYR A 173 -2.98 -12.34 -16.00
C TYR A 173 -3.17 -10.90 -16.46
N HIS A 174 -2.81 -10.57 -17.69
CA HIS A 174 -3.11 -9.27 -18.29
C HIS A 174 -4.62 -9.02 -18.30
N ASP A 175 -5.39 -9.93 -18.84
CA ASP A 175 -6.85 -9.78 -18.98
C ASP A 175 -7.56 -9.74 -17.62
N TYR A 176 -7.08 -10.55 -16.67
CA TYR A 176 -7.62 -10.50 -15.31
C TYR A 176 -7.35 -9.13 -14.67
N LEU A 177 -6.11 -8.61 -14.80
CA LEU A 177 -5.73 -7.32 -14.23
C LEU A 177 -6.57 -6.19 -14.84
N VAL A 178 -6.68 -6.14 -16.17
CA VAL A 178 -7.45 -5.11 -16.89
C VAL A 178 -8.95 -5.17 -16.56
N THR A 179 -9.52 -6.36 -16.25
CA THR A 179 -10.95 -6.48 -15.91
C THR A 179 -11.26 -6.31 -14.43
N ASP A 180 -10.28 -6.44 -13.53
CA ASP A 180 -10.45 -6.43 -12.09
C ASP A 180 -10.05 -5.09 -11.44
N VAL A 181 -9.30 -4.25 -12.17
CA VAL A 181 -8.76 -2.97 -11.70
C VAL A 181 -9.31 -1.84 -12.54
N THR A 182 -9.61 -0.72 -11.90
CA THR A 182 -10.04 0.51 -12.57
C THR A 182 -8.92 1.54 -12.55
N TYR A 183 -8.62 2.14 -13.70
CA TYR A 183 -7.69 3.27 -13.73
C TYR A 183 -8.27 4.47 -13.00
N ASP A 184 -7.59 4.98 -11.98
CA ASP A 184 -8.09 6.07 -11.14
C ASP A 184 -8.00 7.43 -11.83
N TYR A 185 -8.71 7.56 -12.94
CA TYR A 185 -8.68 8.72 -13.82
C TYR A 185 -9.23 9.98 -13.18
N GLU A 186 -10.23 9.88 -12.32
CA GLU A 186 -10.83 11.04 -11.65
C GLU A 186 -9.86 11.65 -10.63
N ASN A 187 -9.23 10.83 -9.80
CA ASN A 187 -8.21 11.28 -8.86
C ASN A 187 -6.95 11.73 -9.58
N TYR A 188 -6.58 11.09 -10.68
CA TYR A 188 -5.51 11.56 -11.57
C TYR A 188 -5.79 12.96 -12.09
N LEU A 189 -6.97 13.23 -12.65
CA LEU A 189 -7.35 14.57 -13.16
C LEU A 189 -7.46 15.62 -12.08
N SER A 190 -7.95 15.26 -10.90
CA SER A 190 -8.10 16.14 -9.74
C SER A 190 -6.83 16.30 -8.92
N ASN A 191 -5.76 15.59 -9.27
CA ASN A 191 -4.50 15.54 -8.55
C ASN A 191 -4.68 15.14 -7.08
N SER A 192 -5.50 14.11 -6.85
CA SER A 192 -5.84 13.58 -5.52
C SER A 192 -5.50 12.09 -5.37
N LEU A 193 -4.57 11.60 -6.20
CA LEU A 193 -4.06 10.24 -6.09
C LEU A 193 -3.42 10.00 -4.71
N SER A 194 -3.65 8.83 -4.16
CA SER A 194 -3.00 8.35 -2.94
C SER A 194 -1.71 7.59 -3.27
N SER A 195 -0.86 7.35 -2.29
CA SER A 195 0.33 6.50 -2.47
C SER A 195 -0.02 5.07 -2.88
N ASP A 196 -1.22 4.60 -2.58
CA ASP A 196 -1.66 3.26 -2.94
C ASP A 196 -1.97 3.12 -4.43
N ASP A 197 -2.37 4.21 -5.12
CA ASP A 197 -2.63 4.18 -6.56
C ASP A 197 -1.38 3.84 -7.39
N TYR A 198 -0.20 3.97 -6.79
CA TYR A 198 1.10 3.71 -7.41
C TYR A 198 1.71 2.35 -7.05
N ASN A 199 1.03 1.48 -6.31
CA ASN A 199 1.61 0.25 -5.79
C ASN A 199 0.67 -0.97 -5.87
N ILE A 200 1.21 -2.15 -5.56
CA ILE A 200 0.47 -3.41 -5.67
C ILE A 200 -0.70 -3.54 -4.67
N TYR A 201 -0.68 -2.81 -3.55
CA TYR A 201 -1.79 -2.85 -2.59
C TYR A 201 -3.02 -2.11 -3.13
N GLY A 202 -2.84 -0.93 -3.69
CA GLY A 202 -3.92 -0.21 -4.37
C GLY A 202 -4.51 -1.01 -5.53
N THR A 203 -3.64 -1.55 -6.36
CA THR A 203 -4.05 -2.33 -7.53
C THR A 203 -4.80 -3.62 -7.14
N LEU A 204 -4.21 -4.46 -6.28
CA LEU A 204 -4.78 -5.78 -5.97
C LEU A 204 -5.90 -5.74 -4.94
N VAL A 205 -5.83 -4.86 -3.94
CA VAL A 205 -6.78 -4.84 -2.81
C VAL A 205 -7.82 -3.75 -2.97
N LYS A 206 -7.42 -2.54 -3.36
CA LYS A 206 -8.36 -1.42 -3.56
C LYS A 206 -8.98 -1.39 -4.95
N LYS A 207 -8.46 -2.18 -5.88
CA LYS A 207 -8.92 -2.29 -7.26
C LYS A 207 -8.86 -0.97 -8.03
N LYS A 208 -7.96 -0.07 -7.61
CA LYS A 208 -7.71 1.22 -8.25
C LYS A 208 -6.21 1.49 -8.34
N ALA A 209 -5.76 1.97 -9.49
CA ALA A 209 -4.36 2.29 -9.71
C ALA A 209 -4.17 3.28 -10.87
N VAL A 210 -2.96 3.83 -10.96
CA VAL A 210 -2.43 4.45 -12.17
C VAL A 210 -1.39 3.53 -12.84
N CYS A 211 -0.80 3.95 -13.94
CA CYS A 211 0.11 3.15 -14.77
C CYS A 211 1.21 2.42 -13.97
N GLN A 212 1.82 3.09 -12.99
CA GLN A 212 2.84 2.49 -12.13
C GLN A 212 2.28 1.32 -11.31
N GLY A 213 1.09 1.47 -10.71
CA GLY A 213 0.44 0.40 -9.96
C GLY A 213 0.16 -0.83 -10.84
N TYR A 214 -0.34 -0.62 -12.08
CA TYR A 214 -0.51 -1.69 -13.07
C TYR A 214 0.82 -2.37 -13.40
N ALA A 215 1.86 -1.61 -13.74
CA ALA A 215 3.16 -2.14 -14.13
C ALA A 215 3.83 -2.96 -13.02
N LEU A 216 3.87 -2.41 -11.79
CA LEU A 216 4.44 -3.11 -10.63
C LEU A 216 3.64 -4.37 -10.28
N THR A 217 2.32 -4.32 -10.39
CA THR A 217 1.47 -5.48 -10.10
C THR A 217 1.65 -6.58 -11.15
N PHE A 218 1.66 -6.23 -12.42
CA PHE A 218 1.91 -7.23 -13.46
C PHE A 218 3.28 -7.89 -13.30
N MET A 219 4.33 -7.10 -13.03
CA MET A 219 5.66 -7.64 -12.76
C MET A 219 5.68 -8.55 -11.53
N TYR A 220 4.99 -8.19 -10.45
CA TYR A 220 4.85 -9.01 -9.25
C TYR A 220 4.18 -10.36 -9.56
N LEU A 221 3.12 -10.35 -10.36
CA LEU A 221 2.41 -11.56 -10.78
C LEU A 221 3.26 -12.44 -11.71
N MET A 222 3.96 -11.86 -12.68
CA MET A 222 4.86 -12.59 -13.57
C MET A 222 6.00 -13.26 -12.79
N LYS A 223 6.59 -12.58 -11.83
CA LYS A 223 7.62 -13.14 -10.95
C LYS A 223 7.12 -14.38 -10.20
N ARG A 224 5.85 -14.41 -9.77
CA ARG A 224 5.23 -15.59 -9.12
C ARG A 224 5.04 -16.76 -10.09
N GLN A 225 4.91 -16.49 -11.37
CA GLN A 225 4.80 -17.49 -12.44
C GLN A 225 6.17 -17.88 -13.04
N ASN A 226 7.28 -17.38 -12.46
CA ASN A 226 8.65 -17.56 -12.96
C ASN A 226 8.86 -16.99 -14.38
N ILE A 227 8.07 -16.01 -14.78
CA ILE A 227 8.24 -15.28 -16.03
C ILE A 227 9.04 -14.02 -15.77
N VAL A 228 10.12 -13.82 -16.50
CA VAL A 228 10.98 -12.64 -16.36
C VAL A 228 10.28 -11.41 -16.90
N CYS A 229 10.15 -10.41 -16.03
CA CYS A 229 9.45 -9.17 -16.36
C CYS A 229 10.23 -7.99 -15.77
N GLY A 230 10.44 -6.95 -16.56
CA GLY A 230 11.06 -5.70 -16.18
C GLY A 230 10.03 -4.57 -16.04
N TYR A 231 10.47 -3.51 -15.39
CA TYR A 231 9.73 -2.25 -15.25
C TYR A 231 10.27 -1.25 -16.27
N VAL A 232 9.40 -0.60 -16.99
CA VAL A 232 9.74 0.41 -18.00
C VAL A 232 9.07 1.73 -17.64
N SER A 233 9.78 2.83 -17.76
CA SER A 233 9.22 4.18 -17.60
C SER A 233 9.74 5.13 -18.68
N SER A 234 8.95 6.15 -18.97
CA SER A 234 9.28 7.26 -19.87
C SER A 234 8.86 8.58 -19.25
N GLU A 235 9.79 9.49 -19.11
CA GLU A 235 9.51 10.85 -18.60
C GLU A 235 8.69 11.65 -19.63
N ALA A 236 9.03 11.55 -20.91
CA ALA A 236 8.34 12.28 -21.97
C ALA A 236 6.87 11.85 -22.10
N ALA A 237 6.57 10.55 -21.94
CA ALA A 237 5.22 10.04 -21.93
C ALA A 237 4.53 10.21 -20.55
N ASN A 238 5.28 10.49 -19.48
CA ASN A 238 4.81 10.44 -18.08
C ASN A 238 4.05 9.13 -17.82
N HIS A 239 4.69 7.99 -18.10
CA HIS A 239 4.05 6.69 -18.14
C HIS A 239 4.99 5.56 -17.75
N ALA A 240 4.41 4.48 -17.19
CA ALA A 240 5.11 3.25 -16.86
C ALA A 240 4.37 2.02 -17.40
N TRP A 241 5.14 1.00 -17.82
CA TRP A 241 4.65 -0.27 -18.33
C TRP A 241 5.68 -1.38 -18.12
N ASN A 242 5.58 -2.50 -18.81
CA ASN A 242 6.46 -3.64 -18.63
C ASN A 242 7.24 -4.03 -19.89
N ALA A 243 8.40 -4.65 -19.69
CA ALA A 243 9.09 -5.45 -20.68
C ALA A 243 9.11 -6.90 -20.20
N VAL A 244 8.63 -7.83 -21.04
CA VAL A 244 8.52 -9.26 -20.71
C VAL A 244 9.53 -10.05 -21.54
N TYR A 245 10.29 -10.94 -20.89
CA TYR A 245 11.30 -11.76 -21.56
C TYR A 245 10.77 -13.15 -21.86
N LEU A 246 10.52 -13.42 -23.14
CA LEU A 246 9.98 -14.69 -23.63
C LEU A 246 10.83 -15.19 -24.80
N ASN A 247 11.16 -16.48 -24.81
CA ASN A 247 11.90 -17.11 -25.89
C ASN A 247 13.20 -16.35 -26.28
N ASN A 248 13.93 -15.87 -25.28
CA ASN A 248 15.18 -15.10 -25.41
C ASN A 248 15.00 -13.75 -26.13
N GLN A 249 13.81 -13.15 -26.09
CA GLN A 249 13.50 -11.84 -26.66
C GLN A 249 12.68 -11.02 -25.65
N TRP A 250 12.82 -9.71 -25.70
CA TRP A 250 11.99 -8.79 -24.95
C TRP A 250 10.78 -8.34 -25.76
N TYR A 251 9.67 -8.09 -25.09
CA TYR A 251 8.42 -7.56 -25.66
C TYR A 251 7.84 -6.53 -24.70
N HIS A 252 7.27 -5.45 -25.23
CA HIS A 252 6.52 -4.50 -24.42
C HIS A 252 5.12 -5.02 -24.11
N MET A 253 4.65 -4.75 -22.90
CA MET A 253 3.30 -5.03 -22.46
C MET A 253 2.81 -3.87 -21.59
N ASP A 254 1.66 -3.30 -21.92
CA ASP A 254 1.09 -2.14 -21.23
C ASP A 254 -0.39 -2.36 -20.91
N ALA A 255 -0.63 -2.95 -19.74
CA ALA A 255 -1.99 -3.22 -19.26
C ALA A 255 -2.79 -1.93 -19.05
N THR A 256 -2.15 -0.81 -18.73
CA THR A 256 -2.84 0.47 -18.55
C THR A 256 -3.47 0.99 -19.82
N TRP A 257 -2.78 0.88 -20.97
CA TRP A 257 -3.30 1.34 -22.25
C TRP A 257 -4.23 0.31 -22.92
N ASP A 258 -4.18 -0.93 -22.46
CA ASP A 258 -5.14 -1.96 -22.83
C ASP A 258 -6.39 -1.95 -21.93
N ASP A 259 -6.37 -1.18 -20.82
CA ASP A 259 -7.51 -0.81 -20.00
C ASP A 259 -8.07 0.55 -20.45
N PRO A 260 -9.19 0.58 -21.19
CA PRO A 260 -9.66 1.83 -21.77
C PRO A 260 -10.27 2.78 -20.75
N THR A 261 -9.70 3.97 -20.60
CA THR A 261 -10.38 5.11 -19.97
C THR A 261 -11.53 5.57 -20.89
N TRP A 262 -12.68 5.76 -20.46
CA TRP A 262 -13.33 5.56 -19.18
C TRP A 262 -13.53 4.06 -18.94
N ASP A 263 -13.47 3.58 -17.73
CA ASP A 263 -13.63 2.17 -17.44
C ASP A 263 -14.97 1.66 -17.98
N ASN A 264 -14.89 0.70 -18.88
CA ASN A 264 -16.04 0.05 -19.49
C ASN A 264 -16.04 -1.41 -19.04
N LEU A 265 -16.82 -1.74 -18.04
CA LEU A 265 -16.89 -3.06 -17.42
C LEU A 265 -16.81 -4.20 -18.45
N GLY A 266 -15.74 -4.99 -18.37
CA GLY A 266 -15.46 -6.13 -19.26
C GLY A 266 -14.89 -5.77 -20.64
N ARG A 267 -14.45 -4.53 -20.86
CA ARG A 267 -13.71 -4.16 -22.07
C ARG A 267 -12.21 -4.32 -21.82
N VAL A 268 -11.59 -5.12 -22.65
CA VAL A 268 -10.15 -5.36 -22.67
C VAL A 268 -9.64 -5.10 -24.08
N LYS A 269 -8.51 -4.44 -24.23
CA LYS A 269 -7.76 -4.34 -25.48
C LYS A 269 -6.51 -5.21 -25.36
N HIS A 270 -5.93 -5.53 -26.51
CA HIS A 270 -4.66 -6.26 -26.61
C HIS A 270 -3.73 -5.55 -27.61
N THR A 271 -3.87 -4.23 -27.69
CA THR A 271 -3.11 -3.39 -28.63
C THR A 271 -1.66 -3.26 -28.21
N TYR A 272 -1.43 -3.23 -26.89
CA TYR A 272 -0.11 -3.08 -26.28
C TYR A 272 0.39 -4.38 -25.64
N PHE A 273 -0.19 -5.52 -26.02
CA PHE A 273 0.20 -6.82 -25.47
C PHE A 273 1.28 -7.49 -26.35
N MET A 274 2.48 -7.68 -25.78
CA MET A 274 3.64 -8.37 -26.39
C MET A 274 4.04 -7.78 -27.75
N ILE A 275 4.29 -6.49 -27.80
CA ILE A 275 4.67 -5.75 -29.01
C ILE A 275 6.15 -5.39 -29.04
N SER A 276 6.66 -5.13 -30.24
CA SER A 276 8.03 -4.65 -30.49
C SER A 276 8.17 -3.14 -30.23
N ASP A 277 9.43 -2.65 -30.12
CA ASP A 277 9.77 -1.23 -30.10
C ASP A 277 9.17 -0.48 -31.30
N ALA A 278 9.24 -1.08 -32.47
CA ALA A 278 8.75 -0.45 -33.70
C ALA A 278 7.24 -0.20 -33.63
N THR A 279 6.48 -1.17 -33.13
CA THR A 279 5.04 -1.06 -32.95
C THR A 279 4.72 -0.10 -31.81
N LEU A 280 5.41 -0.19 -30.67
CA LEU A 280 5.24 0.73 -29.55
C LEU A 280 5.38 2.19 -29.98
N LEU A 281 6.47 2.53 -30.68
CA LEU A 281 6.74 3.89 -31.14
C LEU A 281 5.81 4.35 -32.28
N SER A 282 5.25 3.42 -33.04
CA SER A 282 4.22 3.73 -34.04
C SER A 282 2.88 4.10 -33.41
N LEU A 283 2.54 3.46 -32.28
CA LEU A 283 1.32 3.72 -31.53
C LEU A 283 1.42 5.00 -30.69
N ASP A 284 2.59 5.24 -30.08
CA ASP A 284 2.85 6.40 -29.23
C ASP A 284 4.29 6.92 -29.40
N SER A 285 4.43 7.99 -30.16
CA SER A 285 5.74 8.58 -30.50
C SER A 285 6.41 9.31 -29.32
N ASP A 286 5.73 9.50 -28.21
CA ASP A 286 6.26 10.19 -27.05
C ASP A 286 7.05 9.23 -26.10
N ARG A 287 7.10 7.93 -26.43
CA ARG A 287 7.81 6.88 -25.65
C ARG A 287 9.27 6.65 -26.12
N THR A 288 9.94 7.67 -26.65
CA THR A 288 11.29 7.52 -27.24
C THR A 288 12.42 7.51 -26.21
N ASP A 289 12.17 8.04 -25.03
CA ASP A 289 13.12 8.22 -23.93
C ASP A 289 13.00 7.15 -22.85
N TYR A 290 12.29 6.04 -23.13
CA TYR A 290 12.03 5.03 -22.10
C TYR A 290 13.30 4.38 -21.58
N VAL A 291 13.30 4.09 -20.30
CA VAL A 291 14.32 3.36 -19.56
C VAL A 291 13.73 2.05 -19.03
N THR A 292 14.51 0.99 -19.00
CA THR A 292 14.05 -0.34 -18.58
C THR A 292 14.91 -0.88 -17.45
N SER A 293 14.30 -1.13 -16.30
CA SER A 293 14.89 -1.89 -15.20
C SER A 293 14.54 -3.37 -15.36
N VAL A 294 15.53 -4.26 -15.29
CA VAL A 294 15.36 -5.71 -15.43
C VAL A 294 15.97 -6.46 -14.26
N PRO A 295 15.51 -7.69 -13.96
CA PRO A 295 16.06 -8.50 -12.88
C PRO A 295 17.57 -8.75 -13.04
N TYR A 296 18.29 -8.82 -11.92
CA TYR A 296 19.71 -9.16 -11.92
C TYR A 296 20.00 -10.44 -12.73
N GLY A 297 21.05 -10.39 -13.53
CA GLY A 297 21.43 -11.47 -14.44
C GLY A 297 20.81 -11.38 -15.83
N TYR A 298 19.92 -10.41 -16.07
CA TYR A 298 19.37 -10.11 -17.39
C TYR A 298 19.89 -8.77 -17.91
N THR A 299 19.94 -8.64 -19.21
CA THR A 299 20.25 -7.37 -19.88
C THR A 299 19.09 -7.04 -20.81
N TYR A 300 18.55 -5.83 -20.71
CA TYR A 300 17.56 -5.39 -21.66
C TYR A 300 18.22 -5.12 -23.01
N THR A 301 17.62 -5.68 -24.03
CA THR A 301 17.91 -5.35 -25.43
C THR A 301 16.63 -4.93 -26.10
N LYS A 302 16.71 -4.03 -27.08
CA LYS A 302 15.52 -3.57 -27.78
C LYS A 302 14.62 -4.71 -28.22
N ALA A 303 13.31 -4.55 -28.03
CA ALA A 303 12.29 -5.49 -28.44
C ALA A 303 12.12 -5.43 -29.97
N THR A 304 12.77 -6.35 -30.68
CA THR A 304 12.75 -6.36 -32.16
C THR A 304 11.91 -7.46 -32.77
N ASP A 305 11.46 -8.40 -31.97
CA ASP A 305 10.63 -9.54 -32.42
C ASP A 305 9.15 -9.16 -32.38
N SER A 306 8.46 -9.34 -33.51
CA SER A 306 7.04 -9.02 -33.69
C SER A 306 6.13 -10.25 -33.77
N ARG A 307 6.64 -11.45 -33.42
CA ARG A 307 5.89 -12.74 -33.60
C ARG A 307 4.55 -12.76 -32.88
N TYR A 308 4.40 -12.00 -31.80
CA TYR A 308 3.18 -11.96 -30.99
C TYR A 308 2.20 -10.87 -31.39
N GLU A 309 2.58 -9.92 -32.25
CA GLU A 309 1.72 -8.79 -32.68
C GLU A 309 0.51 -9.22 -33.50
N SER A 310 0.57 -10.38 -34.12
CA SER A 310 -0.54 -11.02 -34.86
C SER A 310 -1.09 -12.26 -34.16
N GLY A 311 -0.96 -12.34 -32.83
CA GLY A 311 -1.53 -13.41 -32.02
C GLY A 311 -3.05 -13.50 -32.15
N PHE A 312 -3.63 -14.64 -31.74
CA PHE A 312 -5.08 -14.86 -31.79
C PHE A 312 -5.91 -13.86 -30.98
N TRP A 313 -5.28 -13.13 -30.05
CA TRP A 313 -5.84 -12.04 -29.26
C TRP A 313 -5.88 -10.70 -30.01
N SER A 314 -5.11 -10.57 -31.08
CA SER A 314 -5.02 -9.31 -31.83
C SER A 314 -6.39 -8.87 -32.36
N GLY A 315 -6.79 -7.65 -32.03
CA GLY A 315 -8.09 -7.08 -32.39
C GLY A 315 -9.29 -7.54 -31.55
N VAL A 316 -9.12 -8.50 -30.64
CA VAL A 316 -10.15 -8.86 -29.65
C VAL A 316 -10.27 -7.74 -28.62
N GLN A 317 -11.52 -7.34 -28.32
CA GLN A 317 -11.83 -6.25 -27.36
C GLN A 317 -12.70 -6.74 -26.18
N THR A 318 -12.53 -8.01 -25.82
CA THR A 318 -13.22 -8.65 -24.72
C THR A 318 -12.26 -9.55 -23.95
N TYR A 319 -12.63 -9.89 -22.74
CA TYR A 319 -11.93 -10.85 -21.92
C TYR A 319 -11.64 -12.17 -22.66
N MET A 320 -10.42 -12.66 -22.57
CA MET A 320 -9.97 -13.93 -23.11
C MET A 320 -9.98 -14.99 -22.00
N TYR A 321 -10.84 -16.01 -22.12
CA TYR A 321 -11.06 -17.02 -21.08
C TYR A 321 -10.32 -18.33 -21.37
N PRO A 322 -9.26 -18.68 -20.60
CA PRO A 322 -8.60 -19.96 -20.69
C PRO A 322 -9.42 -21.03 -19.96
N TYR A 323 -9.71 -22.15 -20.64
CA TYR A 323 -10.43 -23.24 -20.02
C TYR A 323 -10.15 -24.57 -20.76
N ASN A 324 -9.72 -25.60 -20.00
CA ASN A 324 -9.43 -26.93 -20.54
C ASN A 324 -8.51 -26.91 -21.77
N GLY A 325 -7.38 -26.18 -21.70
CA GLY A 325 -6.38 -26.13 -22.79
C GLY A 325 -6.82 -25.41 -24.06
N ASN A 326 -7.86 -24.59 -23.99
CA ASN A 326 -8.35 -23.76 -25.08
C ASN A 326 -8.64 -22.34 -24.56
N TRP A 327 -8.64 -21.41 -25.50
CA TRP A 327 -9.07 -20.05 -25.26
C TRP A 327 -10.44 -19.78 -25.82
N TYR A 328 -11.28 -19.10 -25.09
CA TYR A 328 -12.63 -18.71 -25.50
C TYR A 328 -12.76 -17.20 -25.44
N TYR A 329 -13.32 -16.61 -26.49
CA TYR A 329 -13.49 -15.16 -26.57
C TYR A 329 -14.68 -14.79 -27.43
N LEU A 330 -15.19 -13.58 -27.24
CA LEU A 330 -16.22 -12.99 -28.04
C LEU A 330 -15.55 -12.17 -29.14
N ASP A 331 -15.59 -12.71 -30.36
CA ASP A 331 -15.07 -12.05 -31.55
C ASP A 331 -16.16 -11.20 -32.18
N GLY A 332 -15.89 -9.92 -32.47
CA GLY A 332 -16.88 -9.02 -33.02
C GLY A 332 -16.30 -7.98 -33.97
N ALA A 333 -17.01 -7.73 -35.05
CA ALA A 333 -16.62 -6.78 -36.08
C ALA A 333 -17.82 -5.99 -36.63
N TYR A 334 -17.60 -4.75 -37.01
CA TYR A 334 -18.58 -3.94 -37.73
C TYR A 334 -18.71 -4.40 -39.18
N VAL A 335 -19.96 -4.54 -39.65
CA VAL A 335 -20.29 -4.90 -41.04
C VAL A 335 -20.88 -3.67 -41.74
N ALA A 336 -20.11 -3.08 -42.65
CA ALA A 336 -20.50 -1.81 -43.30
C ALA A 336 -21.71 -1.95 -44.23
N ALA A 337 -21.93 -3.13 -44.80
CA ALA A 337 -22.98 -3.35 -45.82
C ALA A 337 -24.40 -3.12 -45.27
N ASP A 338 -24.68 -3.53 -44.04
CA ASP A 338 -25.99 -3.41 -43.40
C ASP A 338 -25.96 -2.59 -42.11
N ARG A 339 -24.80 -2.00 -41.79
CA ARG A 339 -24.54 -1.22 -40.58
C ARG A 339 -24.84 -2.00 -39.28
N SER A 340 -24.53 -3.29 -39.28
CA SER A 340 -24.64 -4.15 -38.11
C SER A 340 -23.25 -4.47 -37.54
N ALA A 341 -23.22 -4.98 -36.34
CA ALA A 341 -22.07 -5.63 -35.76
C ALA A 341 -22.27 -7.15 -35.84
N LYS A 342 -21.34 -7.83 -36.49
CA LYS A 342 -21.26 -9.30 -36.51
C LYS A 342 -20.50 -9.73 -35.25
N TYR A 343 -20.95 -10.79 -34.58
CA TYR A 343 -20.25 -11.36 -33.44
C TYR A 343 -20.41 -12.88 -33.36
N GLN A 344 -19.45 -13.51 -32.68
CA GLN A 344 -19.44 -14.96 -32.50
C GLN A 344 -18.63 -15.34 -31.25
N ILE A 345 -18.92 -16.49 -30.63
CA ILE A 345 -18.03 -17.10 -29.66
C ILE A 345 -17.03 -17.97 -30.38
N SER A 346 -15.77 -17.64 -30.27
CA SER A 346 -14.66 -18.37 -30.86
C SER A 346 -13.92 -19.17 -29.79
N LYS A 347 -13.46 -20.37 -30.20
CA LYS A 347 -12.54 -21.20 -29.42
C LYS A 347 -11.22 -21.31 -30.21
N TYR A 348 -10.11 -20.95 -29.58
CA TYR A 348 -8.77 -21.14 -30.12
C TYR A 348 -8.05 -22.23 -29.35
N ASN A 349 -7.46 -23.16 -30.04
CA ASN A 349 -6.56 -24.18 -29.49
C ASN A 349 -5.12 -23.81 -29.80
N TYR A 350 -4.36 -23.50 -28.79
CA TYR A 350 -2.99 -23.01 -28.98
C TYR A 350 -2.05 -24.08 -29.56
N ALA A 351 -2.17 -25.33 -29.13
CA ALA A 351 -1.29 -26.41 -29.61
C ALA A 351 -1.47 -26.67 -31.10
N SER A 352 -2.70 -26.61 -31.61
CA SER A 352 -3.01 -26.80 -33.05
C SER A 352 -3.09 -25.49 -33.84
N GLN A 353 -3.05 -24.33 -33.15
CA GLN A 353 -3.21 -22.99 -33.73
C GLN A 353 -4.50 -22.86 -34.59
N THR A 354 -5.58 -23.48 -34.13
CA THR A 354 -6.84 -23.50 -34.88
C THR A 354 -7.96 -22.80 -34.14
N THR A 355 -8.69 -21.95 -34.85
CA THR A 355 -9.90 -21.30 -34.34
C THR A 355 -11.15 -22.02 -34.81
N THR A 356 -12.11 -22.23 -33.92
CA THR A 356 -13.41 -22.83 -34.20
C THR A 356 -14.52 -21.90 -33.72
N CYS A 357 -15.49 -21.59 -34.56
CA CYS A 357 -16.70 -20.87 -34.15
C CYS A 357 -17.64 -21.84 -33.40
N LEU A 358 -18.02 -21.49 -32.19
CA LEU A 358 -18.91 -22.28 -31.31
C LEU A 358 -20.35 -21.79 -31.37
N TYR A 359 -20.53 -20.46 -31.50
CA TYR A 359 -21.83 -19.80 -31.54
C TYR A 359 -21.77 -18.64 -32.52
N GLY A 360 -22.79 -18.48 -33.33
CA GLY A 360 -22.88 -17.44 -34.35
C GLY A 360 -22.44 -17.92 -35.74
N PRO A 361 -22.12 -17.00 -36.68
CA PRO A 361 -22.18 -15.56 -36.47
C PRO A 361 -23.61 -15.04 -36.22
N ALA A 362 -23.73 -14.13 -35.27
CA ALA A 362 -24.95 -13.39 -34.99
C ALA A 362 -24.74 -11.90 -35.29
N TYR A 363 -25.82 -11.14 -35.39
CA TYR A 363 -25.77 -9.73 -35.76
C TYR A 363 -26.58 -8.89 -34.79
N ALA A 364 -26.03 -7.73 -34.44
CA ALA A 364 -26.67 -6.79 -33.54
C ALA A 364 -26.46 -5.33 -34.01
N LYS A 365 -27.30 -4.41 -33.55
CA LYS A 365 -27.17 -2.97 -33.85
C LYS A 365 -27.28 -2.16 -32.56
N TRP A 366 -26.28 -1.37 -32.31
CA TRP A 366 -26.35 -0.32 -31.29
C TRP A 366 -26.76 0.96 -31.98
N THR A 367 -27.94 1.48 -31.62
CA THR A 367 -28.51 2.67 -32.24
C THR A 367 -28.55 3.83 -31.24
N THR A 368 -28.41 5.03 -31.74
CA THR A 368 -28.64 6.24 -30.95
C THR A 368 -30.12 6.54 -30.79
N ALA A 369 -30.49 7.44 -29.87
CA ALA A 369 -31.89 7.83 -29.64
C ALA A 369 -32.55 8.43 -30.90
N ASP A 370 -31.79 9.07 -31.79
CA ASP A 370 -32.20 9.69 -33.06
C ASP A 370 -32.12 8.74 -34.26
N ASN A 371 -32.00 7.41 -34.05
CA ASN A 371 -31.88 6.34 -35.06
C ASN A 371 -30.53 6.29 -35.82
N GLY A 372 -29.51 6.99 -35.36
CA GLY A 372 -28.13 6.74 -35.77
C GLY A 372 -27.72 5.30 -35.45
N VAL A 373 -26.68 4.79 -36.07
CA VAL A 373 -26.13 3.46 -35.79
C VAL A 373 -24.65 3.61 -35.48
N TRP A 374 -24.22 3.06 -34.36
CA TRP A 374 -22.81 2.98 -34.03
C TRP A 374 -22.04 2.06 -34.99
N THR A 375 -20.87 2.51 -35.41
CA THR A 375 -20.03 1.77 -36.37
C THR A 375 -19.00 0.88 -35.67
N ALA A 376 -19.41 0.22 -34.59
CA ALA A 376 -18.54 -0.65 -33.81
C ALA A 376 -19.34 -1.79 -33.17
N TYR A 377 -18.63 -2.77 -32.64
CA TYR A 377 -19.17 -3.82 -31.79
C TYR A 377 -18.90 -3.46 -30.30
N PHE A 378 -19.93 -3.50 -29.47
CA PHE A 378 -19.85 -3.16 -28.05
C PHE A 378 -20.27 -4.31 -27.14
N GLY A 379 -20.41 -5.53 -27.65
CA GLY A 379 -20.65 -6.69 -26.79
C GLY A 379 -19.50 -6.93 -25.83
N ARG A 380 -19.83 -7.43 -24.65
CA ARG A 380 -18.88 -7.77 -23.59
C ARG A 380 -19.04 -9.22 -23.21
N MET A 381 -17.98 -9.77 -22.63
CA MET A 381 -17.93 -11.16 -22.20
C MET A 381 -17.35 -11.26 -20.80
N ALA A 382 -17.95 -12.12 -19.98
CA ALA A 382 -17.39 -12.61 -18.73
C ALA A 382 -17.52 -14.14 -18.72
N ALA A 383 -16.60 -14.85 -18.08
CA ALA A 383 -16.67 -16.31 -18.05
C ALA A 383 -16.11 -16.88 -16.74
N ARG A 384 -16.68 -18.01 -16.31
CA ARG A 384 -16.13 -18.83 -15.22
C ARG A 384 -16.75 -20.23 -15.23
N ASN A 385 -16.04 -21.21 -14.69
CA ASN A 385 -16.54 -22.60 -14.50
C ASN A 385 -17.09 -23.23 -15.79
N GLY A 386 -16.48 -22.93 -16.95
CA GLY A 386 -16.92 -23.46 -18.24
C GLY A 386 -18.21 -22.84 -18.79
N VAL A 387 -18.61 -21.69 -18.27
CA VAL A 387 -19.77 -20.93 -18.73
C VAL A 387 -19.33 -19.55 -19.19
N ILE A 388 -19.76 -19.16 -20.38
CA ILE A 388 -19.53 -17.84 -20.97
C ILE A 388 -20.83 -17.04 -20.84
N TYR A 389 -20.71 -15.81 -20.35
CA TYR A 389 -21.77 -14.81 -20.32
C TYR A 389 -21.40 -13.71 -21.33
N PHE A 390 -22.31 -13.32 -22.19
CA PHE A 390 -22.04 -12.25 -23.14
C PHE A 390 -23.24 -11.35 -23.35
N SER A 391 -22.98 -10.09 -23.67
CA SER A 391 -24.04 -9.10 -23.88
C SER A 391 -24.34 -8.90 -25.37
N THR A 392 -25.62 -8.71 -25.66
CA THR A 392 -26.14 -8.03 -26.84
C THR A 392 -26.57 -6.61 -26.49
N PRO A 393 -27.10 -5.80 -27.38
CA PRO A 393 -27.62 -4.49 -27.00
C PRO A 393 -28.65 -4.53 -25.87
N THR A 394 -29.50 -5.56 -25.82
CA THR A 394 -30.66 -5.61 -24.92
C THR A 394 -30.74 -6.87 -24.08
N THR A 395 -29.89 -7.86 -24.29
CA THR A 395 -29.92 -9.12 -23.53
C THR A 395 -28.56 -9.51 -23.01
N ILE A 396 -28.56 -10.34 -21.97
CA ILE A 396 -27.39 -11.08 -21.53
C ILE A 396 -27.67 -12.57 -21.75
N GLU A 397 -26.76 -13.19 -22.46
CA GLU A 397 -26.81 -14.59 -22.84
C GLU A 397 -25.81 -15.42 -22.05
N GLN A 398 -26.18 -16.65 -21.74
CA GLN A 398 -25.30 -17.65 -21.14
C GLN A 398 -25.02 -18.74 -22.17
N TYR A 399 -23.75 -19.05 -22.43
CA TYR A 399 -23.31 -20.16 -23.25
C TYR A 399 -22.58 -21.20 -22.40
N SER A 400 -23.02 -22.45 -22.41
CA SER A 400 -22.36 -23.56 -21.72
C SER A 400 -21.33 -24.23 -22.64
N ILE A 401 -20.05 -24.22 -22.29
CA ILE A 401 -18.98 -24.86 -23.10
C ILE A 401 -19.20 -26.37 -23.18
N SER A 402 -19.66 -27.00 -22.10
CA SER A 402 -19.82 -28.46 -22.04
C SER A 402 -20.98 -28.98 -22.86
N THR A 403 -22.07 -28.20 -23.01
CA THR A 403 -23.28 -28.64 -23.76
C THR A 403 -23.44 -27.97 -25.10
N GLY A 404 -22.69 -26.88 -25.38
CA GLY A 404 -22.85 -26.09 -26.59
C GLY A 404 -24.17 -25.34 -26.72
N THR A 405 -24.87 -25.12 -25.59
CA THR A 405 -26.19 -24.48 -25.57
C THR A 405 -26.17 -23.06 -25.08
N THR A 406 -27.04 -22.23 -25.67
CA THR A 406 -27.21 -20.83 -25.28
C THR A 406 -28.56 -20.61 -24.61
N LYS A 407 -28.61 -19.74 -23.64
CA LYS A 407 -29.83 -19.35 -22.91
C LYS A 407 -29.78 -17.85 -22.58
N THR A 408 -30.85 -17.11 -22.86
CA THR A 408 -31.04 -15.74 -22.38
C THR A 408 -31.31 -15.76 -20.89
N ILE A 409 -30.51 -15.07 -20.12
CA ILE A 409 -30.62 -14.96 -18.66
C ILE A 409 -31.13 -13.61 -18.18
N PHE A 410 -31.03 -12.59 -19.03
CA PHE A 410 -31.53 -11.25 -18.76
C PHE A 410 -31.97 -10.56 -20.04
N THR A 411 -33.03 -9.75 -19.95
CA THR A 411 -33.50 -8.87 -21.03
C THR A 411 -33.82 -7.50 -20.42
N LEU A 412 -33.39 -6.44 -21.05
CA LEU A 412 -33.73 -5.08 -20.63
C LEU A 412 -35.24 -4.90 -20.53
N PRO A 413 -35.77 -4.19 -19.50
CA PRO A 413 -37.22 -3.96 -19.34
C PRO A 413 -37.85 -3.33 -20.59
N SER A 414 -39.09 -3.69 -20.87
CA SER A 414 -39.91 -3.16 -21.96
C SER A 414 -40.23 -1.70 -21.76
N GLY A 415 -39.62 -0.82 -21.45
CA GLY A 415 -39.82 0.60 -21.17
C GLY A 415 -38.48 1.34 -21.09
N THR A 416 -37.40 0.62 -21.34
CA THR A 416 -36.07 1.21 -21.43
C THR A 416 -36.06 2.32 -22.49
N VAL A 417 -35.47 3.46 -22.13
CA VAL A 417 -35.37 4.62 -23.02
C VAL A 417 -34.67 4.21 -24.32
N LYS A 418 -35.21 4.64 -25.44
CA LYS A 418 -34.66 4.35 -26.76
C LYS A 418 -33.20 4.85 -26.84
N GLY A 419 -32.32 4.01 -27.35
CA GLY A 419 -30.88 4.30 -27.43
C GLY A 419 -30.10 3.85 -26.21
N THR A 420 -30.77 3.46 -25.12
CA THR A 420 -30.10 2.87 -23.95
C THR A 420 -29.85 1.38 -24.15
N TYR A 421 -28.61 0.96 -24.04
CA TYR A 421 -28.17 -0.42 -24.28
C TYR A 421 -27.19 -0.91 -23.22
N ILE A 422 -26.91 -2.21 -23.22
CA ILE A 422 -25.86 -2.81 -22.39
C ILE A 422 -24.51 -2.54 -23.06
N TYR A 423 -23.65 -1.82 -22.35
CA TYR A 423 -22.28 -1.51 -22.79
C TYR A 423 -21.19 -2.11 -21.87
N GLY A 424 -21.54 -2.58 -20.69
CA GLY A 424 -20.65 -3.24 -19.74
C GLY A 424 -21.20 -4.56 -19.26
N LEU A 425 -20.34 -5.57 -19.08
CA LEU A 425 -20.65 -6.87 -18.49
C LEU A 425 -19.36 -7.46 -17.89
N GLY A 426 -19.38 -7.81 -16.61
CA GLY A 426 -18.25 -8.37 -15.91
C GLY A 426 -18.63 -8.97 -14.57
N PHE A 427 -17.68 -9.59 -13.89
CA PHE A 427 -17.86 -10.02 -12.50
C PHE A 427 -17.31 -8.96 -11.56
N ILE A 428 -18.11 -8.55 -10.56
CA ILE A 428 -17.74 -7.66 -9.46
C ILE A 428 -18.09 -8.38 -8.17
N ASP A 429 -17.12 -8.57 -7.29
CA ASP A 429 -17.29 -9.30 -6.03
C ASP A 429 -17.98 -10.67 -6.18
N GLY A 430 -17.75 -11.32 -7.34
CA GLY A 430 -18.33 -12.62 -7.65
C GLY A 430 -19.73 -12.60 -8.24
N ASP A 431 -20.42 -11.47 -8.30
CA ASP A 431 -21.69 -11.30 -8.97
C ASP A 431 -21.51 -10.91 -10.44
N LEU A 432 -22.33 -11.45 -11.33
CA LEU A 432 -22.37 -10.97 -12.71
C LEU A 432 -23.11 -9.64 -12.75
N CYS A 433 -22.40 -8.59 -13.16
CA CYS A 433 -22.91 -7.22 -13.20
C CYS A 433 -22.95 -6.72 -14.65
N TYR A 434 -23.87 -5.81 -14.94
CA TYR A 434 -23.95 -5.11 -16.19
C TYR A 434 -24.17 -3.62 -16.01
N VAL A 435 -23.79 -2.86 -17.01
CA VAL A 435 -23.98 -1.41 -17.06
C VAL A 435 -24.78 -1.04 -18.33
N THR A 436 -25.73 -0.12 -18.15
CA THR A 436 -26.47 0.45 -19.29
C THR A 436 -26.12 1.91 -19.50
N ALA A 437 -26.03 2.32 -20.75
CA ALA A 437 -25.85 3.71 -21.13
C ALA A 437 -26.60 4.02 -22.45
N ASP A 438 -26.76 5.29 -22.74
CA ASP A 438 -27.32 5.81 -24.01
C ASP A 438 -26.23 6.17 -25.02
N THR A 439 -24.97 5.94 -24.67
CA THR A 439 -23.79 6.21 -25.50
C THR A 439 -22.76 5.11 -25.33
N ALA A 440 -22.01 4.81 -26.39
CA ALA A 440 -20.94 3.83 -26.35
C ALA A 440 -19.75 4.21 -25.46
N ASN A 441 -19.63 5.50 -25.15
CA ASN A 441 -18.55 6.05 -24.31
C ASN A 441 -19.16 6.68 -23.05
N TYR A 442 -19.77 5.87 -22.20
CA TYR A 442 -20.23 6.35 -20.90
C TYR A 442 -19.02 6.68 -20.01
N LYS A 443 -19.13 7.75 -19.26
CA LYS A 443 -18.09 8.18 -18.35
C LYS A 443 -18.29 7.50 -17.01
N GLY A 444 -17.28 6.73 -16.55
CA GLY A 444 -17.16 6.23 -15.19
C GLY A 444 -18.52 5.86 -14.58
N GLN A 445 -19.11 4.77 -15.02
CA GLN A 445 -20.44 4.40 -14.54
C GLN A 445 -20.32 3.68 -13.20
N GLU A 446 -20.74 4.31 -12.15
CA GLU A 446 -20.67 3.73 -10.80
C GLU A 446 -21.86 2.82 -10.46
N THR A 447 -22.90 2.80 -11.29
CA THR A 447 -24.09 1.97 -11.02
C THR A 447 -24.01 0.65 -11.75
N TYR A 448 -23.61 -0.38 -11.02
CA TYR A 448 -23.59 -1.76 -11.50
C TYR A 448 -24.91 -2.46 -11.16
N ASN A 449 -25.57 -3.00 -12.17
CA ASN A 449 -26.79 -3.78 -12.02
C ASN A 449 -26.45 -5.26 -11.96
N LYS A 450 -26.96 -5.98 -10.96
CA LYS A 450 -26.67 -7.42 -10.79
C LYS A 450 -27.63 -8.28 -11.61
N VAL A 451 -27.09 -9.35 -12.20
CA VAL A 451 -27.86 -10.41 -12.86
C VAL A 451 -28.00 -11.61 -11.92
N SER A 452 -29.23 -12.00 -11.63
CA SER A 452 -29.46 -13.22 -10.86
C SER A 452 -29.19 -14.45 -11.73
N LEU A 453 -28.09 -15.15 -11.44
CA LEU A 453 -27.68 -16.35 -12.19
C LEU A 453 -28.39 -17.63 -11.75
N CYS A 454 -28.99 -17.66 -10.56
CA CYS A 454 -29.68 -18.79 -10.00
C CYS A 454 -30.97 -18.36 -9.30
N THR A 455 -32.05 -19.11 -9.51
CA THR A 455 -33.30 -18.98 -8.73
C THR A 455 -33.21 -19.73 -7.40
N SER A 456 -32.30 -20.71 -7.30
CA SER A 456 -31.94 -21.45 -6.09
C SER A 456 -30.49 -21.87 -6.18
N HIS A 457 -29.73 -21.66 -5.10
CA HIS A 457 -28.30 -21.96 -5.09
C HIS A 457 -28.04 -23.41 -4.60
N VAL A 458 -27.16 -24.12 -5.30
CA VAL A 458 -26.64 -25.42 -4.87
C VAL A 458 -25.20 -25.19 -4.39
N TYR A 459 -25.04 -25.10 -3.10
CA TYR A 459 -23.75 -24.74 -2.52
C TYR A 459 -22.75 -25.90 -2.47
N GLY A 460 -21.48 -25.56 -2.50
CA GLY A 460 -20.34 -26.42 -2.23
C GLY A 460 -20.09 -26.63 -0.74
N ALA A 461 -18.92 -27.18 -0.42
CA ALA A 461 -18.46 -27.29 0.96
C ALA A 461 -18.27 -25.88 1.57
N VAL A 462 -18.48 -25.80 2.89
CA VAL A 462 -18.21 -24.57 3.65
C VAL A 462 -16.71 -24.27 3.62
N GLN A 463 -16.39 -23.06 3.29
CA GLN A 463 -15.04 -22.49 3.34
C GLN A 463 -14.91 -21.60 4.58
N THR A 464 -13.69 -21.47 5.10
CA THR A 464 -13.44 -20.65 6.29
C THR A 464 -12.27 -19.73 6.03
N ILE A 465 -12.51 -18.43 6.22
CA ILE A 465 -11.45 -17.43 6.40
C ILE A 465 -11.27 -17.29 7.92
N ASN A 466 -10.13 -17.73 8.43
CA ASN A 466 -9.85 -17.66 9.85
C ASN A 466 -9.65 -16.18 10.28
N PRO A 467 -10.20 -15.80 11.45
CA PRO A 467 -9.94 -14.46 11.97
C PRO A 467 -8.47 -14.30 12.38
N THR A 468 -7.97 -13.09 12.26
CA THR A 468 -6.69 -12.65 12.78
C THR A 468 -6.89 -11.63 13.90
N TYR A 469 -5.82 -11.12 14.48
CA TYR A 469 -5.92 -10.03 15.45
C TYR A 469 -6.37 -8.71 14.79
N GLU A 470 -6.18 -8.58 13.48
CA GLU A 470 -6.48 -7.34 12.73
C GLU A 470 -7.79 -7.44 11.94
N GLN A 471 -8.14 -8.65 11.48
CA GLN A 471 -9.30 -8.88 10.61
C GLN A 471 -10.25 -9.91 11.20
N ALA A 472 -11.54 -9.65 11.03
CA ALA A 472 -12.58 -10.64 11.27
C ALA A 472 -12.49 -11.74 10.20
N GLY A 473 -12.75 -12.98 10.60
CA GLY A 473 -12.90 -14.09 9.69
C GLY A 473 -14.37 -14.30 9.31
N LYS A 474 -14.62 -15.28 8.46
CA LYS A 474 -15.97 -15.71 8.11
C LYS A 474 -16.00 -17.16 7.67
N LYS A 475 -17.15 -17.79 7.80
CA LYS A 475 -17.48 -19.03 7.09
C LYS A 475 -18.46 -18.69 5.98
N TYR A 476 -18.23 -19.24 4.81
CA TYR A 476 -19.06 -19.02 3.64
C TYR A 476 -19.11 -20.28 2.77
N HIS A 477 -20.05 -20.31 1.86
CA HIS A 477 -20.10 -21.33 0.83
C HIS A 477 -20.36 -20.72 -0.54
N VAL A 478 -19.95 -21.41 -1.58
CA VAL A 478 -20.06 -20.93 -2.96
C VAL A 478 -21.01 -21.82 -3.73
N CYS A 479 -21.93 -21.21 -4.46
CA CYS A 479 -22.84 -21.95 -5.35
C CYS A 479 -22.06 -22.64 -6.47
N LYS A 480 -22.24 -23.94 -6.63
CA LYS A 480 -21.55 -24.74 -7.65
C LYS A 480 -21.95 -24.36 -9.07
N THR A 481 -23.14 -23.77 -9.24
CA THR A 481 -23.68 -23.42 -10.56
C THR A 481 -23.30 -22.01 -11.00
N CYS A 482 -23.46 -21.01 -10.12
CA CYS A 482 -23.28 -19.61 -10.47
C CYS A 482 -22.08 -18.93 -9.77
N GLY A 483 -21.43 -19.61 -8.82
CA GLY A 483 -20.32 -19.06 -8.06
C GLY A 483 -20.71 -17.97 -7.05
N TYR A 484 -22.00 -17.69 -6.84
CA TYR A 484 -22.45 -16.79 -5.79
C TYR A 484 -21.96 -17.28 -4.43
N SER A 485 -21.36 -16.41 -3.64
CA SER A 485 -20.94 -16.72 -2.28
C SER A 485 -21.96 -16.18 -1.27
N GLU A 486 -22.27 -16.98 -0.27
CA GLU A 486 -23.12 -16.58 0.84
C GLU A 486 -22.38 -16.78 2.14
N ASP A 487 -22.28 -15.71 2.93
CA ASP A 487 -21.66 -15.76 4.25
C ASP A 487 -22.59 -16.45 5.23
N ILE A 488 -22.10 -17.50 5.89
CA ILE A 488 -22.85 -18.31 6.86
C ILE A 488 -22.66 -17.78 8.28
N GLU A 489 -21.43 -17.37 8.60
CA GLU A 489 -21.05 -16.97 9.96
C GLU A 489 -19.91 -15.97 9.89
N ASN A 490 -20.07 -14.85 10.59
CA ASN A 490 -18.99 -13.89 10.81
C ASN A 490 -18.20 -14.31 12.05
N LEU A 491 -16.89 -14.51 11.89
CA LEU A 491 -15.98 -14.84 12.98
C LEU A 491 -15.33 -13.54 13.48
N PRO A 492 -15.53 -13.15 14.74
CA PRO A 492 -14.97 -11.91 15.25
C PRO A 492 -13.43 -11.96 15.23
N LYS A 493 -12.80 -10.79 15.19
CA LYS A 493 -11.33 -10.65 15.32
C LYS A 493 -10.83 -11.37 16.57
N LEU A 494 -9.63 -11.93 16.48
CA LEU A 494 -8.95 -12.46 17.66
C LEU A 494 -8.67 -11.33 18.66
N VAL A 495 -8.88 -11.63 19.93
CA VAL A 495 -8.64 -10.66 21.01
C VAL A 495 -7.18 -10.76 21.45
N LYS A 496 -6.49 -9.62 21.50
CA LYS A 496 -5.08 -9.51 21.93
C LYS A 496 -4.96 -9.55 23.46
N VAL A 497 -3.79 -9.96 23.94
CA VAL A 497 -3.41 -9.74 25.34
C VAL A 497 -3.08 -8.25 25.54
N SER A 498 -3.81 -7.59 26.39
CA SER A 498 -3.57 -6.19 26.72
C SER A 498 -2.59 -6.04 27.89
N THR A 499 -2.66 -6.94 28.85
CA THR A 499 -1.82 -6.84 30.06
C THR A 499 -1.46 -8.24 30.58
N ILE A 500 -0.22 -8.38 31.05
CA ILE A 500 0.23 -9.50 31.90
C ILE A 500 0.56 -8.94 33.26
N THR A 501 0.21 -9.63 34.33
CA THR A 501 0.58 -9.28 35.69
C THR A 501 1.07 -10.51 36.41
N ILE A 502 2.31 -10.47 36.92
CA ILE A 502 2.88 -11.50 37.80
C ILE A 502 2.49 -11.14 39.23
N VAL A 503 1.59 -11.88 39.85
CA VAL A 503 1.14 -11.63 41.20
C VAL A 503 2.02 -12.40 42.18
N GLY A 504 2.63 -11.72 43.13
CA GLY A 504 3.35 -12.33 44.25
C GLY A 504 4.71 -12.97 43.90
N GLY A 505 5.42 -12.48 42.89
CA GLY A 505 6.75 -13.00 42.55
C GLY A 505 7.73 -13.00 43.73
N LYS A 506 8.33 -14.16 44.03
CA LYS A 506 9.34 -14.28 45.13
C LYS A 506 10.58 -13.46 44.79
N LYS A 507 10.87 -12.44 45.60
CA LYS A 507 11.96 -11.47 45.30
C LYS A 507 13.33 -11.90 45.79
N THR A 508 13.40 -12.90 46.68
CA THR A 508 14.66 -13.39 47.24
C THR A 508 14.66 -14.91 47.35
N MET A 509 15.75 -15.53 46.91
CA MET A 509 15.99 -17.00 47.00
C MET A 509 17.44 -17.22 47.48
N THR A 510 17.70 -18.43 48.03
CA THR A 510 19.03 -18.93 48.32
C THR A 510 19.52 -19.83 47.20
N VAL A 511 20.80 -19.88 46.91
CA VAL A 511 21.38 -20.80 45.90
C VAL A 511 20.92 -22.22 46.16
N GLY A 512 20.39 -22.89 45.12
CA GLY A 512 19.83 -24.24 45.15
C GLY A 512 18.31 -24.28 45.32
N GLU A 513 17.65 -23.20 45.68
CA GLU A 513 16.18 -23.16 45.77
C GLU A 513 15.54 -23.07 44.39
N SER A 514 14.32 -23.59 44.27
CA SER A 514 13.42 -23.44 43.13
C SER A 514 12.08 -22.85 43.57
N TYR A 515 11.51 -22.02 42.70
CA TYR A 515 10.22 -21.35 42.92
C TYR A 515 9.42 -21.31 41.63
N THR A 516 8.19 -21.77 41.64
CA THR A 516 7.28 -21.65 40.50
C THR A 516 6.37 -20.45 40.66
N VAL A 517 6.25 -19.63 39.63
CA VAL A 517 5.30 -18.51 39.58
C VAL A 517 3.90 -19.13 39.47
N GLU A 518 3.13 -19.09 40.58
CA GLU A 518 1.84 -19.76 40.67
C GLU A 518 0.69 -18.87 40.18
N ASP A 519 0.82 -17.56 40.23
CA ASP A 519 -0.23 -16.61 39.86
C ASP A 519 0.25 -15.64 38.77
N LEU A 520 -0.24 -15.92 37.56
CA LEU A 520 -0.02 -15.12 36.35
C LEU A 520 -1.37 -14.69 35.78
N ARG A 521 -1.68 -13.41 35.89
CA ARG A 521 -2.91 -12.84 35.33
C ARG A 521 -2.68 -12.32 33.93
N VAL A 522 -3.41 -12.86 32.94
CA VAL A 522 -3.41 -12.42 31.54
C VAL A 522 -4.78 -11.86 31.20
N VAL A 523 -4.80 -10.59 30.78
CA VAL A 523 -6.02 -9.81 30.50
C VAL A 523 -6.07 -9.44 29.02
N PRO A 524 -7.24 -9.51 28.35
CA PRO A 524 -8.55 -9.92 28.87
C PRO A 524 -8.72 -11.45 28.89
N ASP A 525 -9.71 -11.91 29.63
CA ASP A 525 -9.95 -13.35 29.80
C ASP A 525 -10.28 -14.07 28.51
N ASN A 526 -10.82 -13.39 27.52
CA ASN A 526 -11.13 -13.89 26.18
C ASN A 526 -9.99 -13.67 25.17
N ALA A 527 -8.76 -13.34 25.62
CA ALA A 527 -7.62 -13.27 24.71
C ALA A 527 -7.40 -14.61 24.00
N ALA A 528 -7.18 -14.55 22.68
CA ALA A 528 -7.11 -15.73 21.81
C ALA A 528 -5.89 -16.61 22.10
N ASN A 529 -4.77 -16.02 22.53
CA ASN A 529 -3.58 -16.74 22.94
C ASN A 529 -3.03 -16.16 24.24
N LYS A 530 -3.30 -16.84 25.35
CA LYS A 530 -2.85 -16.47 26.70
C LYS A 530 -1.47 -17.03 27.07
N ALA A 531 -0.85 -17.78 26.18
CA ALA A 531 0.46 -18.37 26.43
C ALA A 531 1.53 -17.30 26.62
N VAL A 532 2.46 -17.54 27.54
CA VAL A 532 3.59 -16.64 27.77
C VAL A 532 4.93 -17.32 27.49
N ALA A 533 5.91 -16.50 27.16
CA ALA A 533 7.31 -16.90 27.13
C ALA A 533 8.00 -16.32 28.36
N TRP A 534 8.74 -17.16 29.07
CA TRP A 534 9.54 -16.77 30.22
C TRP A 534 10.99 -16.54 29.83
N THR A 535 11.58 -15.48 30.37
CA THR A 535 13.01 -15.18 30.16
C THR A 535 13.65 -14.67 31.46
N SER A 536 14.96 -14.88 31.59
CA SER A 536 15.77 -14.35 32.66
C SER A 536 16.88 -13.47 32.05
N SER A 537 17.09 -12.28 32.63
CA SER A 537 18.20 -11.39 32.19
C SER A 537 19.58 -11.95 32.56
N ASN A 538 19.64 -12.87 33.52
CA ASN A 538 20.89 -13.52 33.92
C ASN A 538 20.65 -14.99 34.29
N PRO A 539 20.62 -15.92 33.30
CA PRO A 539 20.32 -17.33 33.55
C PRO A 539 21.39 -18.08 34.38
N SER A 540 22.58 -17.51 34.55
CA SER A 540 23.63 -18.04 35.41
C SER A 540 23.39 -17.76 36.89
N VAL A 541 22.64 -16.68 37.21
CA VAL A 541 22.19 -16.34 38.57
C VAL A 541 20.87 -17.04 38.88
N ALA A 542 19.87 -16.86 38.04
CA ALA A 542 18.55 -17.50 38.16
C ALA A 542 18.03 -17.86 36.76
N SER A 543 17.83 -19.12 36.48
CA SER A 543 17.18 -19.59 35.23
C SER A 543 15.68 -19.75 35.46
N ILE A 544 14.90 -19.65 34.38
CA ILE A 544 13.46 -19.94 34.39
C ILE A 544 13.12 -20.89 33.24
N ASP A 545 12.24 -21.85 33.50
CA ASP A 545 11.77 -22.80 32.49
C ASP A 545 10.45 -22.32 31.82
N THR A 546 9.96 -23.12 30.90
CA THR A 546 8.72 -22.83 30.16
C THR A 546 7.45 -22.86 31.02
N ASN A 547 7.52 -23.47 32.20
CA ASN A 547 6.42 -23.58 33.15
C ASN A 547 6.42 -22.46 34.20
N GLY A 548 7.41 -21.55 34.12
CA GLY A 548 7.54 -20.45 35.09
C GLY A 548 8.27 -20.86 36.37
N THR A 549 9.03 -21.96 36.37
CA THR A 549 9.85 -22.39 37.50
C THR A 549 11.21 -21.72 37.45
N VAL A 550 11.49 -20.86 38.45
CA VAL A 550 12.79 -20.20 38.63
C VAL A 550 13.70 -21.08 39.49
N THR A 551 14.92 -21.29 39.06
CA THR A 551 15.96 -22.00 39.80
C THR A 551 17.13 -21.08 40.09
N ALA A 552 17.44 -20.91 41.39
CA ALA A 552 18.55 -20.07 41.88
C ALA A 552 19.89 -20.83 41.75
N LYS A 553 20.82 -20.32 40.93
CA LYS A 553 22.10 -21.00 40.61
C LYS A 553 23.34 -20.35 41.26
N ALA A 554 23.38 -19.04 41.31
CA ALA A 554 24.51 -18.30 41.89
C ALA A 554 24.01 -17.02 42.57
N ALA A 555 24.77 -16.51 43.54
CA ALA A 555 24.46 -15.24 44.19
C ALA A 555 24.52 -14.07 43.21
N GLY A 556 23.54 -13.18 43.26
CA GLY A 556 23.41 -12.05 42.33
C GLY A 556 21.95 -11.64 42.13
N THR A 557 21.69 -10.89 41.07
CA THR A 557 20.34 -10.47 40.69
C THR A 557 20.01 -10.90 39.26
N ALA A 558 18.76 -11.24 39.00
CA ALA A 558 18.23 -11.52 37.68
C ALA A 558 16.82 -10.95 37.57
N THR A 559 16.47 -10.37 36.43
CA THR A 559 15.09 -9.97 36.12
C THR A 559 14.40 -11.12 35.41
N ILE A 560 13.29 -11.57 35.96
CA ILE A 560 12.42 -12.63 35.37
C ILE A 560 11.29 -11.91 34.65
N THR A 561 11.10 -12.21 33.38
CA THR A 561 10.10 -11.55 32.51
C THR A 561 9.17 -12.59 31.90
N ALA A 562 7.86 -12.34 31.97
CA ALA A 562 6.82 -13.02 31.21
C ALA A 562 6.40 -12.14 30.02
N THR A 563 6.39 -12.69 28.81
CA THR A 563 5.99 -11.96 27.58
C THR A 563 4.88 -12.78 26.88
N ALA A 564 3.80 -12.12 26.46
CA ALA A 564 2.74 -12.77 25.71
C ALA A 564 3.26 -13.34 24.38
N LYS A 565 2.81 -14.56 24.04
CA LYS A 565 3.14 -15.21 22.76
C LYS A 565 2.18 -14.83 21.62
N ASP A 566 1.29 -13.88 21.83
CA ASP A 566 0.40 -13.37 20.78
C ASP A 566 1.09 -12.37 19.83
N GLY A 567 2.37 -12.06 20.06
CA GLY A 567 3.16 -11.17 19.20
C GLY A 567 2.93 -9.67 19.44
N GLN A 568 2.11 -9.29 20.43
CA GLN A 568 1.75 -7.88 20.69
C GLN A 568 2.62 -7.21 21.77
N GLY A 569 3.52 -7.95 22.40
CA GLY A 569 4.55 -7.43 23.29
C GLY A 569 4.11 -7.11 24.72
N ALA A 570 2.89 -7.48 25.14
CA ALA A 570 2.49 -7.36 26.54
C ALA A 570 3.41 -8.18 27.43
N LYS A 571 3.96 -7.56 28.48
CA LYS A 571 4.95 -8.19 29.35
C LYS A 571 4.87 -7.63 30.76
N ASP A 572 5.32 -8.43 31.75
CA ASP A 572 5.56 -8.03 33.12
C ASP A 572 6.82 -8.70 33.65
N SER A 573 7.45 -8.13 34.66
CA SER A 573 8.72 -8.63 35.20
C SER A 573 8.88 -8.33 36.67
N PHE A 574 9.69 -9.15 37.34
CA PHE A 574 10.15 -8.89 38.70
C PHE A 574 11.64 -9.19 38.85
N VAL A 575 12.28 -8.50 39.77
CA VAL A 575 13.71 -8.70 40.10
C VAL A 575 13.82 -9.78 41.16
N MET A 576 14.61 -10.81 40.87
CA MET A 576 15.00 -11.89 41.76
C MET A 576 16.41 -11.62 42.33
N THR A 577 16.57 -11.64 43.64
CA THR A 577 17.87 -11.60 44.32
C THR A 577 18.20 -13.00 44.84
N VAL A 578 19.32 -13.54 44.45
CA VAL A 578 19.81 -14.84 44.93
C VAL A 578 20.92 -14.56 45.98
N LYS A 579 20.75 -15.09 47.19
CA LYS A 579 21.74 -15.01 48.26
C LYS A 579 22.57 -16.28 48.27
N LYS A 580 23.81 -16.17 48.76
CA LYS A 580 24.68 -17.34 49.00
C LYS A 580 24.10 -18.16 50.14
N ALA A 581 24.16 -19.50 50.05
CA ALA A 581 23.81 -20.34 51.19
C ALA A 581 24.79 -20.04 52.35
N ASP A 582 24.26 -19.71 53.51
CA ASP A 582 25.10 -19.54 54.71
C ASP A 582 25.68 -20.90 55.08
N SER A 583 27.00 -21.02 54.87
CA SER A 583 27.77 -22.13 55.38
C SER A 583 28.34 -21.75 56.74
N SER A 584 27.54 -21.80 57.81
CA SER A 584 28.07 -21.87 59.16
C SER A 584 26.98 -22.20 60.15
N GLU A 585 26.78 -23.45 60.46
CA GLU A 585 26.50 -23.88 61.84
C GLU A 585 27.24 -25.21 62.06
N THR A 586 28.44 -25.11 62.64
CA THR A 586 29.02 -26.16 63.48
C THR A 586 28.46 -25.99 64.89
N PRO A 587 27.97 -27.04 65.52
CA PRO A 587 27.47 -26.93 66.90
C PRO A 587 28.66 -26.86 67.86
N ASP A 588 28.71 -25.81 68.68
CA ASP A 588 29.63 -25.68 69.78
C ASP A 588 28.97 -26.26 71.06
N PRO A 589 29.69 -27.02 71.91
CA PRO A 589 29.09 -27.72 73.04
C PRO A 589 28.91 -26.84 74.24
N ASP A 590 27.77 -27.09 74.90
CA ASP A 590 27.27 -26.60 76.18
C ASP A 590 28.30 -26.45 77.29
N PRO A 591 28.25 -25.41 78.17
CA PRO A 591 28.34 -25.63 79.61
C PRO A 591 27.29 -24.90 80.44
N ASN A 592 26.45 -25.75 81.02
CA ASN A 592 25.94 -25.75 82.38
C ASN A 592 25.38 -24.48 83.12
N PRO A 593 24.39 -24.62 84.00
CA PRO A 593 23.42 -23.62 84.36
C PRO A 593 23.70 -22.94 85.68
N ASN A 594 23.14 -21.78 85.89
CA ASN A 594 22.64 -21.34 87.23
C ASN A 594 22.04 -19.92 87.18
N PRO A 595 21.30 -19.51 88.20
CA PRO A 595 19.85 -19.63 88.35
C PRO A 595 19.12 -18.30 88.30
N ASP A 596 17.81 -18.46 88.19
CA ASP A 596 16.74 -17.47 88.38
C ASP A 596 16.95 -16.50 89.58
N PRO A 597 16.54 -15.21 89.51
CA PRO A 597 15.40 -14.85 90.33
C PRO A 597 14.36 -13.87 89.70
N ASN A 598 13.17 -14.30 89.84
CA ASN A 598 11.95 -13.61 90.30
C ASN A 598 11.32 -12.49 89.44
N PRO A 599 10.01 -12.43 89.44
CA PRO A 599 9.20 -11.68 88.46
C PRO A 599 8.73 -10.34 89.06
N ASP A 600 8.38 -9.44 88.15
CA ASP A 600 7.26 -8.50 88.30
C ASP A 600 7.41 -7.25 87.46
N PRO A 601 6.40 -6.47 87.22
CA PRO A 601 4.96 -6.67 87.10
C PRO A 601 4.39 -6.20 85.75
N THR A 602 3.21 -6.61 85.43
CA THR A 602 2.35 -6.14 84.33
C THR A 602 2.11 -4.61 84.37
N PRO A 603 2.18 -3.90 83.26
CA PRO A 603 1.49 -2.61 83.14
C PRO A 603 0.23 -2.75 82.28
N ASN A 604 -0.75 -2.06 82.80
CA ASN A 604 -2.11 -1.74 82.39
C ASN A 604 -2.30 -1.37 80.87
N PRO A 605 -3.44 -1.65 80.32
CA PRO A 605 -3.71 -1.34 78.87
C PRO A 605 -3.97 0.17 78.72
N ASP A 606 -3.24 0.73 77.72
CA ASP A 606 -3.38 2.11 77.30
C ASP A 606 -4.48 2.24 76.20
N PRO A 607 -5.17 3.37 76.13
CA PRO A 607 -6.43 3.49 75.35
C PRO A 607 -6.24 3.50 73.84
N THR A 608 -7.20 2.92 73.15
CA THR A 608 -7.32 2.91 71.69
C THR A 608 -7.20 4.29 71.06
N PRO A 609 -6.32 4.52 70.12
CA PRO A 609 -6.31 5.77 69.36
C PRO A 609 -7.43 5.82 68.35
N THR A 610 -8.09 6.96 68.31
CA THR A 610 -9.10 7.37 67.32
C THR A 610 -8.50 7.33 65.92
N PRO A 611 -9.25 6.86 64.88
CA PRO A 611 -8.74 6.84 63.53
C PRO A 611 -8.48 8.23 62.98
N ASN A 612 -7.24 8.42 62.52
CA ASN A 612 -6.80 9.62 61.82
C ASN A 612 -7.44 9.65 60.41
N PRO A 613 -7.90 10.81 59.92
CA PRO A 613 -8.52 10.90 58.59
C PRO A 613 -7.52 10.50 57.51
N THR A 614 -8.00 9.71 56.54
CA THR A 614 -7.28 9.29 55.35
C THR A 614 -6.68 10.50 54.63
N PRO A 615 -5.40 10.52 54.31
CA PRO A 615 -4.82 11.59 53.51
C PRO A 615 -5.41 11.50 52.09
N THR A 616 -5.90 12.64 51.60
CA THR A 616 -6.24 12.87 50.22
C THR A 616 -5.01 12.52 49.37
N PRO A 617 -5.15 11.75 48.25
CA PRO A 617 -4.00 11.46 47.39
C PRO A 617 -3.46 12.77 46.84
N ASP A 618 -2.17 12.95 47.05
CA ASP A 618 -1.34 14.02 46.46
C ASP A 618 -1.47 13.91 44.90
N PRO A 619 -1.68 15.03 44.20
CA PRO A 619 -1.76 14.98 42.75
C PRO A 619 -0.42 14.46 42.18
N THR A 620 -0.46 13.37 41.47
CA THR A 620 0.65 12.85 40.67
C THR A 620 1.24 14.01 39.87
N PRO A 621 2.57 14.26 39.89
CA PRO A 621 3.15 15.26 39.01
C PRO A 621 2.82 14.90 37.59
N SER A 622 1.99 15.71 36.93
CA SER A 622 1.78 15.63 35.49
C SER A 622 3.17 15.83 34.86
N GLN A 623 3.59 14.82 34.07
CA GLN A 623 4.70 15.01 33.14
C GLN A 623 4.42 16.29 32.33
N PRO A 624 5.42 17.14 32.10
CA PRO A 624 5.24 18.31 31.24
C PRO A 624 4.80 17.82 29.88
N VAL A 625 3.53 18.06 29.51
CA VAL A 625 3.01 17.88 28.17
C VAL A 625 3.76 18.90 27.32
N THR A 626 4.71 18.45 26.52
CA THR A 626 5.35 19.29 25.51
C THR A 626 4.23 19.80 24.60
N PRO A 627 4.01 21.10 24.45
CA PRO A 627 2.94 21.62 23.60
C PRO A 627 3.13 21.08 22.19
N ALA A 628 2.09 20.50 21.59
CA ALA A 628 2.15 19.98 20.23
C ALA A 628 2.45 21.14 19.26
N VAL A 629 3.51 21.01 18.47
CA VAL A 629 3.87 21.98 17.43
C VAL A 629 2.73 22.06 16.41
N THR A 630 2.27 23.28 16.13
CA THR A 630 1.14 23.51 15.21
C THR A 630 1.57 24.50 14.13
N VAL A 631 1.42 24.13 12.86
CA VAL A 631 1.57 25.02 11.73
C VAL A 631 0.23 25.68 11.44
N ARG A 632 0.20 27.02 11.39
CA ARG A 632 -0.98 27.84 11.11
C ARG A 632 -0.74 28.67 9.87
N TYR A 633 -1.73 28.76 9.01
CA TYR A 633 -1.62 29.51 7.75
C TYR A 633 -2.97 30.06 7.30
N THR A 634 -2.92 31.15 6.55
CA THR A 634 -4.07 31.75 5.87
C THR A 634 -3.66 32.28 4.50
N THR A 635 -4.61 32.34 3.60
CA THR A 635 -4.39 32.78 2.22
C THR A 635 -5.33 33.91 1.85
N HIS A 636 -4.82 34.87 1.06
CA HIS A 636 -5.63 35.88 0.37
C HIS A 636 -6.09 35.34 -0.98
N VAL A 637 -7.41 35.26 -1.16
CA VAL A 637 -8.03 34.69 -2.37
C VAL A 637 -8.78 35.79 -3.12
N GLN A 638 -8.61 35.87 -4.41
CA GLN A 638 -9.33 36.78 -5.30
C GLN A 638 -10.82 36.83 -4.97
N THR A 639 -11.36 38.03 -4.71
CA THR A 639 -12.77 38.32 -4.36
C THR A 639 -13.23 37.80 -3.01
N PHE A 640 -12.49 36.93 -2.34
CA PHE A 640 -12.82 36.40 -1.01
C PHE A 640 -12.00 37.07 0.11
N GLY A 641 -10.87 37.68 -0.23
CA GLY A 641 -9.95 38.26 0.75
C GLY A 641 -9.22 37.21 1.57
N TRP A 642 -8.73 37.59 2.75
CA TRP A 642 -8.09 36.69 3.69
C TRP A 642 -9.09 35.68 4.29
N GLN A 643 -8.70 34.42 4.29
CA GLN A 643 -9.53 33.34 4.82
C GLN A 643 -9.26 33.13 6.30
N GLY A 644 -10.02 33.82 7.15
CA GLY A 644 -9.80 33.99 8.57
C GLY A 644 -9.39 35.43 8.88
N ASN A 645 -9.28 35.76 10.17
CA ASN A 645 -8.78 37.08 10.56
C ASN A 645 -7.25 37.12 10.32
N GLU A 646 -6.80 37.93 9.39
CA GLU A 646 -5.38 38.03 9.01
C GLU A 646 -4.46 38.45 10.15
N ASN A 647 -5.00 39.11 11.18
CA ASN A 647 -4.27 39.61 12.33
C ASN A 647 -4.43 38.71 13.58
N ASP A 648 -5.21 37.62 13.49
CA ASP A 648 -5.38 36.65 14.56
C ASP A 648 -5.12 35.22 14.07
N ALA A 649 -3.89 34.75 14.26
CA ALA A 649 -3.47 33.43 13.86
C ALA A 649 -4.26 32.27 14.50
N LYS A 650 -5.07 32.51 15.53
CA LYS A 650 -5.96 31.49 16.11
C LYS A 650 -7.09 31.12 15.17
N THR A 651 -7.47 32.02 14.26
CA THR A 651 -8.52 31.81 13.25
C THR A 651 -7.99 31.17 11.95
N TRP A 652 -6.68 30.98 11.82
CA TRP A 652 -6.04 30.44 10.64
C TRP A 652 -6.21 28.92 10.56
N PHE A 653 -6.12 28.40 9.36
CA PHE A 653 -6.10 26.95 9.10
C PHE A 653 -4.89 26.29 9.78
N THR A 654 -5.02 25.02 10.14
CA THR A 654 -4.00 24.28 10.87
C THR A 654 -3.70 22.93 10.26
N ASN A 655 -2.44 22.53 10.29
CA ASN A 655 -1.97 21.16 10.08
C ASN A 655 -2.66 20.45 8.90
N GLY A 656 -2.65 21.06 7.72
CA GLY A 656 -3.13 20.44 6.51
C GLY A 656 -4.56 20.76 6.10
N ALA A 657 -5.29 21.58 6.85
CA ALA A 657 -6.60 22.03 6.42
C ALA A 657 -6.48 22.90 5.14
N MET A 658 -7.40 22.75 4.20
CA MET A 658 -7.37 23.51 2.94
C MET A 658 -7.57 25.01 3.18
N ALA A 659 -6.57 25.81 2.79
CA ALA A 659 -6.68 27.27 2.71
C ALA A 659 -6.74 27.67 1.24
N GLY A 660 -7.84 28.27 0.83
CA GLY A 660 -8.10 28.62 -0.55
C GLY A 660 -9.51 28.25 -0.98
N THR A 661 -9.75 28.16 -2.28
CA THR A 661 -11.05 27.76 -2.84
C THR A 661 -10.83 26.64 -3.85
N SER A 662 -11.64 25.57 -3.77
CA SER A 662 -11.67 24.50 -4.78
C SER A 662 -12.81 24.76 -5.76
N GLY A 663 -12.59 24.49 -7.05
CA GLY A 663 -13.61 24.57 -8.11
C GLY A 663 -14.11 25.98 -8.48
N LYS A 664 -13.61 27.05 -7.85
CA LYS A 664 -14.12 28.41 -8.05
C LYS A 664 -13.28 29.27 -9.01
N ALA A 665 -12.26 28.71 -9.65
CA ALA A 665 -11.36 29.40 -10.56
C ALA A 665 -10.81 30.76 -10.03
N LYS A 666 -10.56 30.83 -8.71
CA LYS A 666 -10.03 32.02 -8.03
C LYS A 666 -8.55 31.85 -7.75
N ARG A 667 -7.77 32.91 -7.98
CA ARG A 667 -6.33 32.87 -7.73
C ARG A 667 -6.01 33.15 -6.26
N LEU A 668 -4.94 32.54 -5.78
CA LEU A 668 -4.26 32.94 -4.56
C LEU A 668 -3.37 34.14 -4.85
N GLU A 669 -3.43 35.17 -3.99
CA GLU A 669 -2.70 36.41 -4.14
C GLU A 669 -1.68 36.63 -3.03
N GLY A 670 -1.94 36.16 -1.82
CA GLY A 670 -1.05 36.25 -0.67
C GLY A 670 -1.17 35.07 0.28
N ILE A 671 -0.15 34.89 1.13
CA ILE A 671 -0.08 33.84 2.14
C ILE A 671 0.61 34.35 3.40
N LYS A 672 0.15 33.88 4.57
CA LYS A 672 0.80 34.05 5.88
C LYS A 672 0.94 32.66 6.51
N ILE A 673 2.12 32.32 7.04
CA ILE A 673 2.38 31.03 7.69
C ILE A 673 3.09 31.26 9.01
N ARG A 674 2.70 30.53 10.08
CA ARG A 674 3.29 30.61 11.40
C ARG A 674 3.36 29.25 12.06
N VAL A 675 4.45 29.00 12.80
CA VAL A 675 4.59 27.85 13.71
C VAL A 675 4.28 28.32 15.13
N THR A 676 3.55 27.49 15.90
CA THR A 676 3.24 27.74 17.31
C THR A 676 3.42 26.46 18.13
N GLY A 677 3.64 26.58 19.44
CA GLY A 677 3.82 25.44 20.34
C GLY A 677 5.28 25.08 20.62
N ASN A 678 6.24 25.72 19.95
CA ASN A 678 7.67 25.64 20.25
C ASN A 678 8.33 27.00 19.96
N ASP A 679 8.83 27.67 20.96
CA ASP A 679 9.43 29.00 20.85
C ASP A 679 10.82 28.97 20.18
N ASN A 680 11.46 27.81 20.13
CA ASN A 680 12.73 27.58 19.45
C ASN A 680 12.59 27.21 17.98
N LEU A 681 11.36 27.12 17.46
CA LEU A 681 11.07 26.78 16.08
C LEU A 681 10.32 27.92 15.39
N GLY A 682 10.87 28.39 14.29
CA GLY A 682 10.26 29.41 13.43
C GLY A 682 10.07 28.89 12.00
N ILE A 683 9.50 29.72 11.14
CA ILE A 683 9.28 29.43 9.74
C ILE A 683 9.52 30.68 8.91
N GLN A 684 10.22 30.55 7.78
CA GLN A 684 10.33 31.59 6.78
C GLN A 684 9.90 31.06 5.41
N TYR A 685 9.37 31.92 4.58
CA TYR A 685 8.84 31.55 3.26
C TYR A 685 8.92 32.69 2.28
N THR A 686 9.01 32.34 1.00
CA THR A 686 8.95 33.29 -0.12
C THR A 686 8.09 32.72 -1.23
N THR A 687 7.38 33.57 -1.95
CA THR A 687 6.51 33.17 -3.06
C THR A 687 7.00 33.75 -4.38
N HIS A 688 6.82 32.97 -5.44
CA HIS A 688 6.93 33.50 -6.81
C HIS A 688 5.59 34.09 -7.20
N CYS A 689 5.60 35.39 -7.47
CA CYS A 689 4.40 36.12 -7.78
C CYS A 689 4.39 36.55 -9.25
N GLN A 690 3.23 36.44 -9.90
CA GLN A 690 3.06 36.83 -11.31
C GLN A 690 3.58 38.24 -11.56
N SER A 691 4.44 38.40 -12.53
CA SER A 691 5.12 39.65 -12.96
C SER A 691 6.19 40.18 -12.01
N TYR A 692 6.30 39.67 -10.77
CA TYR A 692 7.29 40.11 -9.79
C TYR A 692 8.44 39.10 -9.58
N GLY A 693 8.21 37.80 -9.95
CA GLY A 693 9.18 36.76 -9.67
C GLY A 693 9.18 36.39 -8.17
N TRP A 694 10.32 35.90 -7.67
CA TRP A 694 10.50 35.57 -6.26
C TRP A 694 10.57 36.84 -5.41
N LEU A 695 9.66 36.93 -4.44
CA LEU A 695 9.63 38.03 -3.48
C LEU A 695 10.68 37.84 -2.37
N PRO A 696 11.03 38.87 -1.58
CA PRO A 696 11.83 38.69 -0.39
C PRO A 696 11.23 37.68 0.59
N TRP A 697 12.05 37.06 1.42
CA TRP A 697 11.60 36.13 2.45
C TRP A 697 10.79 36.85 3.53
N SER A 698 9.65 36.28 3.87
CA SER A 698 8.83 36.64 5.04
C SER A 698 8.91 35.57 6.12
N ALA A 699 8.64 35.90 7.37
CA ALA A 699 8.77 34.99 8.48
C ALA A 699 7.57 35.03 9.44
N ASN A 700 7.29 33.92 10.10
CA ASN A 700 6.44 33.81 11.29
C ASN A 700 5.10 34.58 11.25
N GLY A 701 4.39 34.53 10.14
CA GLY A 701 3.08 35.13 9.97
C GLY A 701 3.07 36.47 9.23
N GLU A 702 4.21 36.97 8.77
CA GLU A 702 4.27 38.08 7.85
C GLU A 702 3.69 37.68 6.49
N MET A 703 3.07 38.63 5.79
CA MET A 703 2.53 38.38 4.45
C MET A 703 3.63 38.17 3.42
N ASN A 704 3.46 37.17 2.54
CA ASN A 704 4.22 37.03 1.30
C ASN A 704 3.25 36.89 0.13
N GLY A 705 3.47 37.63 -0.96
CA GLY A 705 2.55 37.77 -2.07
C GLY A 705 2.11 39.20 -2.27
N THR A 706 0.95 39.41 -2.90
CA THR A 706 0.34 40.70 -3.13
C THR A 706 -1.10 40.70 -2.63
N GLU A 707 -1.62 41.90 -2.30
CA GLU A 707 -3.03 42.09 -1.94
C GLU A 707 -3.63 43.21 -2.79
N GLY A 708 -4.75 42.93 -3.46
CA GLY A 708 -5.43 43.91 -4.30
C GLY A 708 -4.80 44.23 -5.66
N GLU A 709 -3.63 43.64 -5.98
CA GLU A 709 -2.91 43.92 -7.23
C GLU A 709 -3.27 42.96 -8.36
N ALA A 710 -4.16 42.04 -8.12
CA ALA A 710 -4.59 41.05 -9.10
C ALA A 710 -3.45 40.16 -9.63
N LYS A 711 -2.41 39.91 -8.80
CA LYS A 711 -1.27 39.04 -9.10
C LYS A 711 -1.43 37.71 -8.39
N ARG A 712 -1.25 36.61 -9.10
CA ARG A 712 -1.34 35.29 -8.51
C ARG A 712 0.00 34.84 -7.93
N LEU A 713 -0.06 34.04 -6.88
CA LEU A 713 1.08 33.22 -6.44
C LEU A 713 1.25 32.06 -7.42
N GLU A 714 2.48 31.79 -7.83
CA GLU A 714 2.84 30.77 -8.81
C GLU A 714 3.65 29.63 -8.19
N ALA A 715 4.46 29.94 -7.15
CA ALA A 715 5.23 28.97 -6.39
C ALA A 715 5.53 29.51 -4.98
N ILE A 716 5.92 28.63 -4.06
CA ILE A 716 6.35 28.97 -2.70
C ILE A 716 7.56 28.15 -2.29
N LYS A 717 8.50 28.77 -1.55
CA LYS A 717 9.58 28.10 -0.82
C LYS A 717 9.36 28.31 0.65
N ILE A 718 9.53 27.25 1.45
CA ILE A 718 9.34 27.28 2.88
C ILE A 718 10.58 26.69 3.57
N GLN A 719 11.01 27.31 4.67
CA GLN A 719 12.15 26.86 5.47
C GLN A 719 11.83 27.00 6.95
N LEU A 720 12.13 25.98 7.75
CA LEU A 720 12.12 26.10 9.20
C LEU A 720 13.35 26.87 9.68
N THR A 721 13.19 27.61 10.79
CA THR A 721 14.24 28.42 11.42
C THR A 721 14.23 28.21 12.94
N GLY A 722 15.34 28.56 13.60
CA GLY A 722 15.48 28.39 15.06
C GLY A 722 16.36 27.19 15.43
N SER A 723 16.67 27.05 16.73
CA SER A 723 17.56 26.00 17.22
C SER A 723 17.00 24.59 17.03
N ASP A 724 15.67 24.46 17.00
CA ASP A 724 14.98 23.17 16.85
C ASP A 724 14.57 22.88 15.40
N ALA A 725 15.04 23.69 14.46
CA ALA A 725 14.70 23.51 13.04
C ALA A 725 15.37 22.27 12.39
N GLY A 726 16.35 21.65 13.04
CA GLY A 726 17.10 20.53 12.49
C GLY A 726 17.85 20.90 11.22
N ASN A 727 18.19 19.92 10.39
CA ASN A 727 18.69 20.14 9.04
C ASN A 727 17.51 20.57 8.15
N THR A 728 17.60 21.77 7.62
CA THR A 728 16.47 22.47 6.98
C THR A 728 16.09 21.84 5.66
N MET A 729 14.83 21.45 5.51
CA MET A 729 14.26 21.05 4.22
C MET A 729 13.72 22.27 3.49
N TYR A 730 14.14 22.48 2.23
CA TYR A 730 13.53 23.48 1.34
C TYR A 730 12.37 22.83 0.59
N ILE A 731 11.17 23.40 0.71
CA ILE A 731 10.01 22.95 -0.04
C ILE A 731 9.71 23.98 -1.12
N ILE A 732 9.63 23.53 -2.38
CA ILE A 732 9.18 24.34 -3.51
C ILE A 732 7.86 23.77 -3.97
N ALA A 733 6.78 24.58 -3.90
CA ALA A 733 5.47 24.19 -4.40
C ALA A 733 5.03 25.16 -5.50
N CYS A 734 4.51 24.63 -6.62
CA CYS A 734 3.97 25.42 -7.72
C CYS A 734 2.45 25.56 -7.61
N MET A 735 1.93 26.77 -7.86
CA MET A 735 0.48 27.07 -7.84
C MET A 735 -0.02 27.30 -9.27
N ARG A 736 -1.04 26.56 -9.69
CA ARG A 736 -1.54 26.62 -11.07
C ARG A 736 -2.68 27.62 -11.33
N LYS A 737 -2.72 28.13 -12.57
CA LYS A 737 -3.88 28.84 -13.14
C LYS A 737 -4.91 27.83 -13.62
N ALA A 738 -6.14 27.91 -13.12
CA ALA A 738 -7.26 27.27 -13.81
C ALA A 738 -7.46 27.99 -15.17
N THR A 739 -7.28 27.29 -16.27
CA THR A 739 -7.69 27.76 -17.59
C THR A 739 -9.18 27.57 -17.70
N VAL A 740 -9.92 28.66 -17.70
CA VAL A 740 -11.31 28.67 -18.16
C VAL A 740 -11.26 28.37 -19.65
N GLY A 741 -11.74 27.18 -20.05
CA GLY A 741 -12.05 26.90 -21.43
C GLY A 741 -13.12 27.90 -21.85
N SER A 742 -12.81 28.74 -22.83
CA SER A 742 -13.82 29.53 -23.52
C SER A 742 -14.76 28.53 -24.22
N ALA A 743 -16.02 28.50 -23.76
CA ALA A 743 -17.09 27.94 -24.56
C ALA A 743 -17.21 28.79 -25.83
N GLY A 744 -17.02 28.17 -26.99
CA GLY A 744 -17.26 28.66 -28.32
C GLY A 744 -17.63 27.47 -29.17
#